data_2d668fbc83f04949b88f0f2137356ea9
#
_entry.id   2d668fbc83f04949b88f0f2137356ea9
#
_cell.length_a   1.000
_cell.length_b   1.000
_cell.length_c   1.000
_cell.angle_alpha   90.00
_cell.angle_beta   90.00
_cell.angle_gamma   90.00
#
_symmetry.space_group_name_H-M   'P 1'
#
loop_
_entity.id
_entity.type
_entity.pdbx_description
1 polymer ?
#
loop_
_entity_poly.entity_id
_entity_poly.type
_entity_poly.pdbx_seq_one_letter_code
_entity_poly.pdbx_strand_id
1 'polypeptide(L)'
;MLKKIAHALTRRPKLVVFIAVLLMIPSFIGAAATKVNYDLLTYLPPETNSSKGEKLLEEPFHNAATSMLIVQNMPPAYTNNLRKSIEKIPGVTHALWISSMAGIQVPKDMIPEKIRKAFYSGNSTMMVIQFQSPGASEETMQAIQKIRTTCNKNCMLAGAAGIDKDTKDLLDQELPQYILLAIILSLIAMSFSMNSWLLPVTFLLDIGMAVVYNFGTNFFLGQISYITMAIAGILQLGVTMDYSIFLYNRYKEEQQNYDDNKDAMAVAIQAAFASLSGSSLTTIAGFAALCFMRLLLGRDIGIVMAKGVVLGVLTVVLVLPSLLLLFDKPIAKYQHKVLLPDCTNVNRFIVKHRKAFVALFILLFIPSFYAQKNAPQYYKLDLAMPQDMPSIVATNKLRNDYDMATTHFAIVHDSIGNQKIKQMTDAIEKVDGVENTLSYNQLVSSDIPDFFVPQDVKDIFKKGGMQIIMINSHYAAASSEVGNQLTELTKLVQSYDKGAYLTGEAAMTDDLITTSETDFHVTNYISMAAILIIVALVFKSLTVPIVLVLAIELAIFINEGVPYFTNVAIPFIAPTIIGCVQLGATVDYAILMTTRFREELQKGNKREDAIVIAATTSDDSIIASSLVLFCATLGVGIVSKMKIISTICLMLARGAVISALITIFVLPAILYVCEPIFAHTSLWWRKPKPRKQTLGRHAAQPADKCNLSE
;
A
#
# COMPACT_ATOMS: atom_id res chain seq x y z
N MET A 1 12.11 -27.56 -22.08
CA MET A 1 11.25 -26.48 -22.57
C MET A 1 11.97 -25.13 -22.47
N LEU A 2 12.47 -24.73 -21.33
CA LEU A 2 13.16 -23.46 -21.07
C LEU A 2 14.35 -23.20 -22.02
N LYS A 3 15.19 -24.22 -22.27
CA LYS A 3 16.32 -24.13 -23.22
C LYS A 3 15.88 -23.73 -24.64
N LYS A 4 14.79 -24.31 -25.14
CA LYS A 4 14.26 -23.98 -26.49
C LYS A 4 13.73 -22.54 -26.55
N ILE A 5 13.05 -22.10 -25.48
CA ILE A 5 12.53 -20.72 -25.36
C ILE A 5 13.69 -19.72 -25.31
N ALA A 6 14.71 -19.96 -24.46
CA ALA A 6 15.86 -19.08 -24.34
C ALA A 6 16.59 -18.91 -25.69
N HIS A 7 16.86 -19.99 -26.43
CA HIS A 7 17.47 -19.90 -27.77
C HIS A 7 16.55 -19.21 -28.79
N ALA A 8 15.22 -19.38 -28.71
CA ALA A 8 14.28 -18.69 -29.60
C ALA A 8 14.28 -17.16 -29.40
N LEU A 9 14.31 -16.74 -28.13
CA LEU A 9 14.36 -15.32 -27.73
C LEU A 9 15.68 -14.66 -28.21
N THR A 10 16.82 -15.30 -27.96
CA THR A 10 18.13 -14.72 -28.28
C THR A 10 18.41 -14.68 -29.79
N ARG A 11 17.80 -15.58 -30.58
CA ARG A 11 17.95 -15.59 -32.04
C ARG A 11 17.17 -14.49 -32.75
N ARG A 12 16.03 -14.01 -32.18
CA ARG A 12 15.14 -13.02 -32.82
C ARG A 12 14.86 -11.80 -31.90
N PRO A 13 15.89 -11.10 -31.41
CA PRO A 13 15.70 -10.04 -30.40
C PRO A 13 14.82 -8.89 -30.90
N LYS A 14 14.94 -8.48 -32.19
CA LYS A 14 14.09 -7.41 -32.76
C LYS A 14 12.60 -7.76 -32.76
N LEU A 15 12.24 -9.03 -33.02
CA LEU A 15 10.86 -9.49 -33.03
C LEU A 15 10.28 -9.48 -31.63
N VAL A 16 11.07 -9.90 -30.63
CA VAL A 16 10.63 -9.91 -29.22
C VAL A 16 10.33 -8.50 -28.73
N VAL A 17 11.23 -7.56 -28.98
CA VAL A 17 11.03 -6.15 -28.58
C VAL A 17 9.85 -5.54 -29.33
N PHE A 18 9.69 -5.84 -30.64
CA PHE A 18 8.53 -5.38 -31.40
C PHE A 18 7.19 -5.86 -30.81
N ILE A 19 7.10 -7.16 -30.45
CA ILE A 19 5.90 -7.72 -29.81
C ILE A 19 5.68 -7.07 -28.44
N ALA A 20 6.73 -6.87 -27.64
CA ALA A 20 6.61 -6.20 -26.35
C ALA A 20 6.05 -4.78 -26.51
N VAL A 21 6.58 -3.99 -27.44
CA VAL A 21 6.06 -2.64 -27.71
C VAL A 21 4.62 -2.68 -28.22
N LEU A 22 4.26 -3.64 -29.06
CA LEU A 22 2.89 -3.80 -29.56
C LEU A 22 1.91 -4.10 -28.41
N LEU A 23 2.30 -4.89 -27.41
CA LEU A 23 1.49 -5.19 -26.24
C LEU A 23 1.29 -3.99 -25.29
N MET A 24 2.11 -2.95 -25.40
CA MET A 24 1.89 -1.71 -24.64
C MET A 24 0.61 -0.97 -25.07
N ILE A 25 0.22 -1.08 -26.35
CA ILE A 25 -0.96 -0.38 -26.86
C ILE A 25 -2.24 -0.78 -26.11
N PRO A 26 -2.64 -2.08 -26.05
CA PRO A 26 -3.80 -2.48 -25.27
C PRO A 26 -3.62 -2.21 -23.76
N SER A 27 -2.38 -2.23 -23.25
CA SER A 27 -2.10 -1.93 -21.85
C SER A 27 -2.35 -0.45 -21.52
N PHE A 28 -2.00 0.49 -22.39
CA PHE A 28 -2.35 1.91 -22.21
C PHE A 28 -3.87 2.12 -22.21
N ILE A 29 -4.58 1.44 -23.11
CA ILE A 29 -6.06 1.52 -23.16
C ILE A 29 -6.66 0.98 -21.87
N GLY A 30 -6.17 -0.17 -21.37
CA GLY A 30 -6.64 -0.75 -20.11
C GLY A 30 -6.33 0.14 -18.91
N ALA A 31 -5.15 0.75 -18.85
CA ALA A 31 -4.78 1.68 -17.79
C ALA A 31 -5.69 2.92 -17.76
N ALA A 32 -6.00 3.48 -18.94
CA ALA A 32 -6.92 4.62 -19.05
C ALA A 32 -8.38 4.27 -18.71
N ALA A 33 -8.78 3.01 -18.91
CA ALA A 33 -10.13 2.52 -18.59
C ALA A 33 -10.28 2.05 -17.13
N THR A 34 -9.21 1.91 -16.37
CA THR A 34 -9.25 1.51 -14.97
C THR A 34 -9.78 2.66 -14.11
N LYS A 35 -10.82 2.40 -13.32
CA LYS A 35 -11.35 3.39 -12.37
C LYS A 35 -10.46 3.49 -11.12
N VAL A 36 -10.31 4.71 -10.60
CA VAL A 36 -9.58 4.96 -9.34
C VAL A 36 -10.57 5.40 -8.29
N ASN A 37 -10.55 4.74 -7.14
CA ASN A 37 -11.39 5.06 -5.99
C ASN A 37 -10.59 5.91 -5.00
N TYR A 38 -11.13 7.06 -4.63
CA TYR A 38 -10.50 8.04 -3.74
C TYR A 38 -11.02 7.97 -2.30
N ASP A 39 -12.13 7.28 -2.06
CA ASP A 39 -12.70 7.08 -0.74
C ASP A 39 -12.16 5.79 -0.10
N LEU A 40 -11.37 5.93 0.97
CA LEU A 40 -10.78 4.80 1.70
C LEU A 40 -11.80 4.06 2.57
N LEU A 41 -12.87 4.70 2.99
CA LEU A 41 -13.90 4.07 3.84
C LEU A 41 -14.71 3.02 3.07
N THR A 42 -14.82 3.14 1.75
CA THR A 42 -15.46 2.13 0.90
C THR A 42 -14.70 0.80 0.84
N TYR A 43 -13.45 0.76 1.32
CA TYR A 43 -12.67 -0.47 1.44
C TYR A 43 -12.89 -1.24 2.76
N LEU A 44 -13.80 -0.76 3.63
CA LEU A 44 -14.23 -1.52 4.80
C LEU A 44 -14.91 -2.84 4.42
N PRO A 45 -14.79 -3.88 5.25
CA PRO A 45 -15.50 -5.12 5.03
C PRO A 45 -17.02 -4.88 4.95
N PRO A 46 -17.71 -5.47 3.98
CA PRO A 46 -19.15 -5.27 3.81
C PRO A 46 -20.00 -5.86 4.95
N GLU A 47 -19.38 -6.67 5.84
CA GLU A 47 -20.03 -7.27 7.00
C GLU A 47 -20.12 -6.33 8.20
N THR A 48 -19.37 -5.23 8.23
CA THR A 48 -19.39 -4.28 9.35
C THR A 48 -20.75 -3.58 9.46
N ASN A 49 -21.09 -3.15 10.68
CA ASN A 49 -22.39 -2.50 10.92
C ASN A 49 -22.47 -1.14 10.20
N SER A 50 -21.38 -0.39 10.21
CA SER A 50 -21.31 0.90 9.51
C SER A 50 -21.46 0.73 7.99
N SER A 51 -20.79 -0.27 7.37
CA SER A 51 -20.91 -0.54 5.93
C SER A 51 -22.31 -0.99 5.53
N LYS A 52 -23.01 -1.77 6.39
CA LYS A 52 -24.41 -2.13 6.15
C LYS A 52 -25.33 -0.93 6.22
N GLY A 53 -25.10 -0.06 7.22
CA GLY A 53 -25.83 1.18 7.36
C GLY A 53 -25.63 2.11 6.16
N GLU A 54 -24.40 2.23 5.64
CA GLU A 54 -24.09 3.05 4.47
C GLU A 54 -24.86 2.60 3.23
N LYS A 55 -24.91 1.29 2.96
CA LYS A 55 -25.72 0.74 1.87
C LYS A 55 -27.21 1.06 1.99
N LEU A 56 -27.73 1.09 3.20
CA LEU A 56 -29.13 1.47 3.43
C LEU A 56 -29.38 2.98 3.21
N LEU A 57 -28.35 3.84 3.38
CA LEU A 57 -28.42 5.24 2.98
C LEU A 57 -28.40 5.39 1.45
N GLU A 58 -27.59 4.59 0.76
CA GLU A 58 -27.45 4.66 -0.70
C GLU A 58 -28.73 4.19 -1.43
N GLU A 59 -29.22 3.00 -1.16
CA GLU A 59 -30.25 2.36 -1.97
C GLU A 59 -31.65 2.96 -1.77
N PRO A 60 -32.23 3.01 -0.55
CA PRO A 60 -33.59 3.55 -0.42
C PRO A 60 -33.65 5.07 -0.42
N PHE A 61 -32.66 5.76 0.17
CA PHE A 61 -32.73 7.22 0.32
C PHE A 61 -32.10 7.99 -0.83
N HIS A 62 -31.38 7.34 -1.73
CA HIS A 62 -30.57 7.97 -2.79
C HIS A 62 -29.65 9.05 -2.22
N ASN A 63 -29.14 8.82 -1.00
CA ASN A 63 -28.23 9.69 -0.29
C ASN A 63 -26.86 8.99 -0.22
N ALA A 64 -26.27 8.78 -1.38
CA ALA A 64 -25.00 8.10 -1.50
C ALA A 64 -23.81 8.95 -0.99
N ALA A 65 -23.98 10.27 -0.95
CA ALA A 65 -23.01 11.19 -0.36
C ALA A 65 -23.68 12.49 0.08
N THR A 66 -23.15 13.06 1.15
CA THR A 66 -23.61 14.35 1.67
C THR A 66 -22.42 15.31 1.80
N SER A 67 -22.63 16.57 1.42
CA SER A 67 -21.69 17.67 1.66
C SER A 67 -22.42 18.87 2.28
N MET A 68 -21.67 19.69 2.99
CA MET A 68 -22.18 20.88 3.65
C MET A 68 -21.56 22.12 3.02
N LEU A 69 -22.41 23.00 2.44
CA LEU A 69 -21.98 24.26 1.86
C LEU A 69 -22.17 25.37 2.87
N ILE A 70 -21.07 25.96 3.33
CA ILE A 70 -21.06 27.15 4.20
C ILE A 70 -21.10 28.39 3.31
N VAL A 71 -22.08 29.27 3.53
CA VAL A 71 -22.25 30.54 2.82
C VAL A 71 -22.07 31.66 3.82
N GLN A 72 -21.10 32.56 3.60
CA GLN A 72 -20.72 33.60 4.53
C GLN A 72 -21.11 34.99 4.01
N ASN A 73 -21.56 35.85 4.93
CA ASN A 73 -21.80 37.27 4.67
C ASN A 73 -22.68 37.54 3.43
N MET A 74 -23.64 36.64 3.13
CA MET A 74 -24.53 36.77 2.00
C MET A 74 -25.99 36.98 2.46
N PRO A 75 -26.77 37.78 1.72
CA PRO A 75 -28.19 37.97 2.05
C PRO A 75 -28.97 36.66 1.79
N PRO A 76 -30.06 36.41 2.55
CA PRO A 76 -30.90 35.22 2.39
C PRO A 76 -31.43 35.01 0.97
N ALA A 77 -31.72 36.06 0.25
CA ALA A 77 -32.17 36.00 -1.15
C ALA A 77 -31.10 35.38 -2.08
N TYR A 78 -29.83 35.77 -1.89
CA TYR A 78 -28.71 35.16 -2.63
C TYR A 78 -28.58 33.70 -2.30
N THR A 79 -28.58 33.32 -1.02
CA THR A 79 -28.46 31.94 -0.57
C THR A 79 -29.58 31.04 -1.12
N ASN A 80 -30.80 31.56 -1.17
CA ASN A 80 -31.93 30.82 -1.75
C ASN A 80 -31.82 30.64 -3.27
N ASN A 81 -31.35 31.69 -3.99
CA ASN A 81 -31.10 31.60 -5.42
C ASN A 81 -29.94 30.60 -5.71
N LEU A 82 -28.88 30.62 -4.91
CA LEU A 82 -27.77 29.69 -4.99
C LEU A 82 -28.25 28.26 -4.77
N ARG A 83 -29.08 28.04 -3.74
CA ARG A 83 -29.70 26.73 -3.49
C ARG A 83 -30.44 26.19 -4.72
N LYS A 84 -31.33 27.00 -5.31
CA LYS A 84 -32.08 26.62 -6.51
C LYS A 84 -31.18 26.34 -7.71
N SER A 85 -30.05 27.02 -7.82
CA SER A 85 -29.07 26.80 -8.89
C SER A 85 -28.32 25.48 -8.67
N ILE A 86 -27.93 25.17 -7.44
CA ILE A 86 -27.24 23.92 -7.06
C ILE A 86 -28.16 22.71 -7.29
N GLU A 87 -29.44 22.81 -6.90
CA GLU A 87 -30.41 21.74 -7.05
C GLU A 87 -30.66 21.32 -8.52
N LYS A 88 -30.35 22.22 -9.49
CA LYS A 88 -30.41 21.94 -10.93
C LYS A 88 -29.14 21.27 -11.48
N ILE A 89 -28.09 21.14 -10.70
CA ILE A 89 -26.84 20.52 -11.15
C ILE A 89 -27.04 19.00 -11.26
N PRO A 90 -26.74 18.38 -12.40
CA PRO A 90 -26.80 16.92 -12.55
C PRO A 90 -25.92 16.23 -11.49
N GLY A 91 -26.46 15.20 -10.85
CA GLY A 91 -25.81 14.46 -9.76
C GLY A 91 -26.18 15.00 -8.37
N VAL A 92 -26.82 16.16 -8.24
CA VAL A 92 -27.39 16.66 -6.98
C VAL A 92 -28.83 16.14 -6.85
N THR A 93 -29.13 15.47 -5.74
CA THR A 93 -30.48 15.00 -5.42
C THR A 93 -31.29 16.10 -4.74
N HIS A 94 -30.73 16.67 -3.66
CA HIS A 94 -31.36 17.72 -2.88
C HIS A 94 -30.35 18.77 -2.41
N ALA A 95 -30.79 20.03 -2.34
CA ALA A 95 -30.06 21.11 -1.68
C ALA A 95 -30.96 21.69 -0.59
N LEU A 96 -30.69 21.34 0.66
CA LEU A 96 -31.51 21.66 1.81
C LEU A 96 -30.98 22.89 2.54
N TRP A 97 -31.84 23.88 2.65
CA TRP A 97 -31.60 25.04 3.48
C TRP A 97 -32.91 25.39 4.20
N ILE A 98 -32.82 26.20 5.22
CA ILE A 98 -33.97 26.56 6.07
C ILE A 98 -35.22 26.96 5.28
N SER A 99 -35.05 27.67 4.15
CA SER A 99 -36.17 28.11 3.29
C SER A 99 -36.87 26.94 2.56
N SER A 100 -36.18 25.83 2.32
CA SER A 100 -36.81 24.62 1.70
C SER A 100 -37.66 23.84 2.71
N MET A 101 -37.32 23.92 3.99
CA MET A 101 -38.04 23.26 5.07
C MET A 101 -39.29 24.01 5.51
N ALA A 102 -39.21 25.36 5.52
CA ALA A 102 -40.29 26.19 6.00
C ALA A 102 -41.28 26.66 4.90
N GLY A 103 -40.97 26.40 3.62
CA GLY A 103 -41.78 26.83 2.47
C GLY A 103 -41.89 28.34 2.26
N ILE A 104 -41.43 29.14 3.21
CA ILE A 104 -41.48 30.63 3.25
C ILE A 104 -40.15 31.16 3.81
N GLN A 105 -39.77 32.38 3.44
CA GLN A 105 -38.65 33.09 4.08
C GLN A 105 -39.04 33.49 5.51
N VAL A 106 -38.81 32.59 6.46
CA VAL A 106 -39.02 32.88 7.88
C VAL A 106 -37.89 33.78 8.39
N PRO A 107 -38.18 34.90 9.05
CA PRO A 107 -37.15 35.72 9.71
C PRO A 107 -36.32 34.87 10.70
N LYS A 108 -35.01 35.11 10.73
CA LYS A 108 -34.03 34.32 11.57
C LYS A 108 -34.49 34.20 13.03
N ASP A 109 -35.14 35.26 13.56
CA ASP A 109 -35.59 35.33 14.95
C ASP A 109 -36.84 34.50 15.24
N MET A 110 -37.59 34.09 14.23
CA MET A 110 -38.76 33.21 14.37
C MET A 110 -38.43 31.72 14.26
N ILE A 111 -37.19 31.36 13.95
CA ILE A 111 -36.76 29.98 13.84
C ILE A 111 -36.47 29.42 15.23
N PRO A 112 -36.98 28.23 15.60
CA PRO A 112 -36.65 27.60 16.86
C PRO A 112 -35.12 27.53 17.07
N GLU A 113 -34.66 27.79 18.28
CA GLU A 113 -33.23 27.92 18.60
C GLU A 113 -32.40 26.69 18.16
N LYS A 114 -32.92 25.50 18.37
CA LYS A 114 -32.25 24.23 17.96
C LYS A 114 -31.99 24.21 16.45
N ILE A 115 -32.98 24.52 15.64
CA ILE A 115 -32.88 24.54 14.17
C ILE A 115 -31.99 25.73 13.71
N ARG A 116 -32.10 26.85 14.37
CA ARG A 116 -31.28 28.03 14.08
C ARG A 116 -29.80 27.73 14.30
N LYS A 117 -29.43 27.08 15.42
CA LYS A 117 -28.03 26.69 15.70
C LYS A 117 -27.48 25.72 14.68
N ALA A 118 -28.30 24.80 14.15
CA ALA A 118 -27.89 23.84 13.15
C ALA A 118 -27.56 24.49 11.78
N PHE A 119 -28.25 25.60 11.41
CA PHE A 119 -28.10 26.21 10.10
C PHE A 119 -27.40 27.60 10.09
N TYR A 120 -27.20 28.21 11.22
CA TYR A 120 -26.60 29.54 11.32
C TYR A 120 -25.56 29.63 12.42
N SER A 121 -24.43 30.21 12.08
CA SER A 121 -23.38 30.62 13.00
C SER A 121 -22.88 32.03 12.64
N GLY A 122 -23.07 33.01 13.55
CA GLY A 122 -22.74 34.38 13.29
C GLY A 122 -23.40 34.92 12.00
N ASN A 123 -22.56 35.37 11.05
CA ASN A 123 -22.95 35.82 9.74
C ASN A 123 -22.87 34.75 8.64
N SER A 124 -22.67 33.52 9.00
CA SER A 124 -22.64 32.37 8.07
C SER A 124 -23.90 31.51 8.20
N THR A 125 -24.26 30.86 7.11
CA THR A 125 -25.32 29.88 7.06
C THR A 125 -24.83 28.64 6.34
N MET A 126 -25.40 27.47 6.72
CA MET A 126 -25.05 26.16 6.15
C MET A 126 -26.20 25.64 5.28
N MET A 127 -25.86 24.99 4.19
CA MET A 127 -26.75 24.26 3.29
C MET A 127 -26.27 22.83 3.19
N VAL A 128 -27.15 21.84 3.34
CA VAL A 128 -26.86 20.42 3.16
C VAL A 128 -27.13 20.04 1.72
N ILE A 129 -26.14 19.45 1.05
CA ILE A 129 -26.24 19.00 -0.34
C ILE A 129 -26.12 17.49 -0.36
N GLN A 130 -27.11 16.83 -0.94
CA GLN A 130 -27.15 15.38 -1.12
C GLN A 130 -26.90 15.03 -2.58
N PHE A 131 -26.08 14.00 -2.81
CA PHE A 131 -25.74 13.53 -4.14
C PHE A 131 -26.39 12.17 -4.43
N GLN A 132 -26.66 11.95 -5.71
CA GLN A 132 -27.28 10.72 -6.21
C GLN A 132 -26.31 9.54 -6.18
N SER A 133 -25.03 9.79 -6.42
CA SER A 133 -23.98 8.78 -6.52
C SER A 133 -22.96 8.92 -5.39
N PRO A 134 -22.18 7.87 -5.04
CA PRO A 134 -21.14 7.92 -4.02
C PRO A 134 -20.14 9.07 -4.18
N GLY A 135 -19.54 9.55 -3.09
CA GLY A 135 -18.64 10.71 -3.06
C GLY A 135 -17.47 10.60 -4.05
N ALA A 136 -16.86 9.42 -4.13
CA ALA A 136 -15.74 9.15 -5.04
C ALA A 136 -16.15 8.88 -6.50
N SER A 137 -17.45 8.96 -6.84
CA SER A 137 -17.91 8.76 -8.20
C SER A 137 -17.59 9.95 -9.10
N GLU A 138 -17.36 9.69 -10.39
CA GLU A 138 -17.08 10.74 -11.38
C GLU A 138 -18.24 11.74 -11.50
N GLU A 139 -19.48 11.26 -11.38
CA GLU A 139 -20.68 12.08 -11.41
C GLU A 139 -20.72 13.08 -10.24
N THR A 140 -20.49 12.61 -9.02
CA THR A 140 -20.44 13.47 -7.81
C THR A 140 -19.28 14.45 -7.89
N MET A 141 -18.09 14.04 -8.34
CA MET A 141 -16.94 14.92 -8.50
C MET A 141 -17.18 16.02 -9.53
N GLN A 142 -17.87 15.71 -10.63
CA GLN A 142 -18.30 16.72 -11.62
C GLN A 142 -19.36 17.67 -11.05
N ALA A 143 -20.31 17.17 -10.26
CA ALA A 143 -21.29 17.99 -9.57
C ALA A 143 -20.60 18.97 -8.59
N ILE A 144 -19.63 18.48 -7.77
CA ILE A 144 -18.84 19.32 -6.87
C ILE A 144 -18.07 20.41 -7.63
N GLN A 145 -17.47 20.06 -8.76
CA GLN A 145 -16.78 21.04 -9.60
C GLN A 145 -17.73 22.14 -10.10
N LYS A 146 -18.94 21.75 -10.53
CA LYS A 146 -19.97 22.70 -10.96
C LYS A 146 -20.48 23.56 -9.80
N ILE A 147 -20.66 22.97 -8.61
CA ILE A 147 -21.02 23.72 -7.40
C ILE A 147 -19.95 24.78 -7.11
N ARG A 148 -18.68 24.40 -7.09
CA ARG A 148 -17.55 25.32 -6.84
C ARG A 148 -17.47 26.46 -7.85
N THR A 149 -17.76 26.20 -9.13
CA THR A 149 -17.78 27.24 -10.17
C THR A 149 -19.03 28.12 -10.09
N THR A 150 -20.13 27.62 -9.54
CA THR A 150 -21.37 28.39 -9.32
C THR A 150 -21.28 29.28 -8.08
N CYS A 151 -20.47 28.87 -7.11
CA CYS A 151 -20.22 29.57 -5.86
C CYS A 151 -19.23 30.73 -6.03
N ASN A 152 -19.37 31.75 -5.17
CA ASN A 152 -18.39 32.81 -5.03
C ASN A 152 -17.36 32.48 -3.92
N LYS A 153 -16.42 33.41 -3.69
CA LYS A 153 -15.34 33.25 -2.67
C LYS A 153 -15.85 33.12 -1.23
N ASN A 154 -17.11 33.48 -0.97
CA ASN A 154 -17.73 33.42 0.35
C ASN A 154 -18.41 32.04 0.61
N CYS A 155 -18.29 31.10 -0.31
CA CYS A 155 -18.85 29.78 -0.19
C CYS A 155 -17.73 28.77 -0.02
N MET A 156 -17.89 27.81 0.93
CA MET A 156 -16.95 26.75 1.22
C MET A 156 -17.69 25.42 1.31
N LEU A 157 -17.24 24.40 0.56
CA LEU A 157 -17.85 23.08 0.53
C LEU A 157 -17.07 22.13 1.43
N ALA A 158 -17.68 21.68 2.50
CA ALA A 158 -17.17 20.70 3.47
C ALA A 158 -17.79 19.31 3.23
N GLY A 159 -17.16 18.28 3.77
CA GLY A 159 -17.64 16.89 3.76
C GLY A 159 -16.77 15.97 2.92
N ALA A 160 -16.95 14.66 3.13
CA ALA A 160 -16.12 13.59 2.55
C ALA A 160 -16.00 13.69 1.02
N ALA A 161 -17.11 13.88 0.30
CA ALA A 161 -17.09 13.99 -1.16
C ALA A 161 -16.25 15.18 -1.67
N GLY A 162 -16.20 16.30 -0.91
CA GLY A 162 -15.30 17.42 -1.20
C GLY A 162 -13.84 17.05 -1.03
N ILE A 163 -13.52 16.25 -0.01
CA ILE A 163 -12.17 15.73 0.25
C ILE A 163 -11.76 14.76 -0.85
N ASP A 164 -12.64 13.87 -1.28
CA ASP A 164 -12.37 12.92 -2.37
C ASP A 164 -12.03 13.67 -3.68
N LYS A 165 -12.78 14.73 -4.00
CA LYS A 165 -12.50 15.55 -5.18
C LYS A 165 -11.15 16.26 -5.08
N ASP A 166 -10.81 16.83 -3.93
CA ASP A 166 -9.52 17.47 -3.72
C ASP A 166 -8.37 16.47 -3.74
N THR A 167 -8.60 15.26 -3.23
CA THR A 167 -7.65 14.13 -3.29
C THR A 167 -7.35 13.76 -4.74
N LYS A 168 -8.39 13.61 -5.56
CA LYS A 168 -8.24 13.35 -7.00
C LYS A 168 -7.42 14.44 -7.69
N ASP A 169 -7.82 15.70 -7.51
CA ASP A 169 -7.17 16.83 -8.17
C ASP A 169 -5.69 16.95 -7.79
N LEU A 170 -5.37 16.70 -6.51
CA LEU A 170 -3.99 16.68 -6.04
C LEU A 170 -3.19 15.53 -6.64
N LEU A 171 -3.76 14.31 -6.64
CA LEU A 171 -3.08 13.15 -7.20
C LEU A 171 -2.83 13.30 -8.69
N ASP A 172 -3.82 13.80 -9.45
CA ASP A 172 -3.67 14.05 -10.90
C ASP A 172 -2.54 15.06 -11.21
N GLN A 173 -2.30 16.02 -10.30
CA GLN A 173 -1.18 16.97 -10.41
C GLN A 173 0.17 16.36 -10.01
N GLU A 174 0.21 15.53 -8.96
CA GLU A 174 1.45 15.03 -8.36
C GLU A 174 1.95 13.73 -9.01
N LEU A 175 1.06 12.86 -9.52
CA LEU A 175 1.43 11.55 -10.05
C LEU A 175 2.48 11.62 -11.19
N PRO A 176 2.40 12.54 -12.18
CA PRO A 176 3.44 12.67 -13.19
C PRO A 176 4.80 13.08 -12.59
N GLN A 177 4.80 13.90 -11.53
CA GLN A 177 6.02 14.32 -10.84
C GLN A 177 6.64 13.15 -10.07
N TYR A 178 5.84 12.30 -9.43
CA TYR A 178 6.31 11.10 -8.75
C TYR A 178 7.04 10.16 -9.71
N ILE A 179 6.40 9.87 -10.86
CA ILE A 179 6.96 8.97 -11.87
C ILE A 179 8.28 9.53 -12.42
N LEU A 180 8.28 10.80 -12.81
CA LEU A 180 9.47 11.46 -13.35
C LEU A 180 10.63 11.45 -12.35
N LEU A 181 10.36 11.81 -11.10
CA LEU A 181 11.39 11.87 -10.07
C LEU A 181 11.93 10.49 -9.71
N ALA A 182 11.05 9.48 -9.60
CA ALA A 182 11.45 8.10 -9.38
C ALA A 182 12.36 7.59 -10.52
N ILE A 183 12.04 7.88 -11.77
CA ILE A 183 12.87 7.52 -12.93
C ILE A 183 14.24 8.21 -12.86
N ILE A 184 14.27 9.53 -12.64
CA ILE A 184 15.53 10.30 -12.62
C ILE A 184 16.43 9.82 -11.47
N LEU A 185 15.90 9.70 -10.25
CA LEU A 185 16.69 9.27 -9.11
C LEU A 185 17.16 7.81 -9.23
N SER A 186 16.33 6.94 -9.79
CA SER A 186 16.75 5.56 -10.10
C SER A 186 17.84 5.51 -11.17
N LEU A 187 17.75 6.32 -12.23
CA LEU A 187 18.84 6.45 -13.22
C LEU A 187 20.15 6.86 -12.60
N ILE A 188 20.11 7.86 -11.72
CA ILE A 188 21.30 8.33 -10.98
C ILE A 188 21.87 7.21 -10.11
N ALA A 189 21.03 6.57 -9.28
CA ALA A 189 21.45 5.49 -8.39
C ALA A 189 22.11 4.32 -9.15
N MET A 190 21.49 3.90 -10.27
CA MET A 190 22.00 2.83 -11.11
C MET A 190 23.29 3.23 -11.84
N SER A 191 23.42 4.48 -12.27
CA SER A 191 24.62 4.96 -12.92
C SER A 191 25.85 4.92 -12.00
N PHE A 192 25.65 5.06 -10.68
CA PHE A 192 26.73 4.85 -9.70
C PHE A 192 27.07 3.37 -9.47
N SER A 193 26.08 2.50 -9.60
CA SER A 193 26.19 1.08 -9.25
C SER A 193 26.60 0.19 -10.45
N MET A 194 26.34 0.63 -11.67
CA MET A 194 26.61 -0.11 -12.90
C MET A 194 27.88 0.35 -13.59
N ASN A 195 28.39 -0.47 -14.50
CA ASN A 195 29.62 -0.19 -15.26
C ASN A 195 29.39 0.47 -16.62
N SER A 196 28.18 0.95 -16.92
CA SER A 196 27.84 1.65 -18.18
C SER A 196 26.67 2.59 -17.97
N TRP A 197 26.74 3.79 -18.57
CA TRP A 197 25.67 4.80 -18.54
C TRP A 197 24.40 4.38 -19.29
N LEU A 198 24.52 3.47 -20.25
CA LEU A 198 23.37 3.02 -21.05
C LEU A 198 22.62 1.83 -20.42
N LEU A 199 23.28 1.09 -19.55
CA LEU A 199 22.70 -0.07 -18.89
C LEU A 199 21.49 0.29 -18.01
N PRO A 200 21.55 1.35 -17.17
CA PRO A 200 20.38 1.85 -16.43
C PRO A 200 19.18 2.18 -17.33
N VAL A 201 19.43 2.82 -18.47
CA VAL A 201 18.36 3.16 -19.41
C VAL A 201 17.71 1.89 -19.99
N THR A 202 18.52 0.87 -20.29
CA THR A 202 18.00 -0.41 -20.81
C THR A 202 17.12 -1.13 -19.76
N PHE A 203 17.53 -1.11 -18.50
CA PHE A 203 16.76 -1.69 -17.41
C PHE A 203 15.46 -0.92 -17.17
N LEU A 204 15.50 0.42 -17.14
CA LEU A 204 14.30 1.22 -16.99
C LEU A 204 13.32 1.09 -18.15
N LEU A 205 13.78 0.85 -19.36
CA LEU A 205 12.90 0.53 -20.49
C LEU A 205 12.16 -0.79 -20.27
N ASP A 206 12.84 -1.83 -19.80
CA ASP A 206 12.23 -3.14 -19.51
C ASP A 206 11.21 -3.02 -18.37
N ILE A 207 11.62 -2.40 -17.26
CA ILE A 207 10.74 -2.22 -16.09
C ILE A 207 9.56 -1.30 -16.43
N GLY A 208 9.80 -0.25 -17.23
CA GLY A 208 8.74 0.62 -17.72
C GLY A 208 7.66 -0.13 -18.50
N MET A 209 8.05 -1.09 -19.36
CA MET A 209 7.11 -1.98 -20.05
C MET A 209 6.32 -2.83 -19.02
N ALA A 210 7.01 -3.41 -18.03
CA ALA A 210 6.35 -4.20 -16.97
C ALA A 210 5.33 -3.39 -16.19
N VAL A 211 5.66 -2.12 -15.84
CA VAL A 211 4.75 -1.20 -15.14
C VAL A 211 3.53 -0.88 -16.00
N VAL A 212 3.72 -0.60 -17.30
CA VAL A 212 2.61 -0.35 -18.23
C VAL A 212 1.69 -1.57 -18.35
N TYR A 213 2.26 -2.78 -18.43
CA TYR A 213 1.45 -4.00 -18.44
C TYR A 213 0.69 -4.21 -17.14
N ASN A 214 1.32 -3.90 -16.01
CA ASN A 214 0.66 -4.01 -14.72
C ASN A 214 -0.54 -3.06 -14.61
N PHE A 215 -0.36 -1.79 -14.95
CA PHE A 215 -1.46 -0.82 -14.94
C PHE A 215 -2.54 -1.16 -15.96
N GLY A 216 -2.16 -1.61 -17.16
CA GLY A 216 -3.10 -2.01 -18.21
C GLY A 216 -4.00 -3.18 -17.80
N THR A 217 -3.44 -4.14 -17.09
CA THR A 217 -4.20 -5.31 -16.60
C THR A 217 -5.03 -5.03 -15.35
N ASN A 218 -4.94 -3.84 -14.73
CA ASN A 218 -5.84 -3.42 -13.65
C ASN A 218 -7.28 -3.24 -14.14
N PHE A 219 -7.49 -3.01 -15.44
CA PHE A 219 -8.83 -3.01 -16.04
C PHE A 219 -9.68 -4.23 -15.65
N PHE A 220 -9.07 -5.41 -15.53
CA PHE A 220 -9.77 -6.62 -15.10
C PHE A 220 -10.20 -6.63 -13.63
N LEU A 221 -9.65 -5.72 -12.82
CA LEU A 221 -10.05 -5.54 -11.41
C LEU A 221 -11.24 -4.58 -11.27
N GLY A 222 -11.57 -3.84 -12.33
CA GLY A 222 -12.63 -2.84 -12.38
C GLY A 222 -12.22 -1.51 -11.79
N GLN A 223 -11.79 -1.49 -10.52
CA GLN A 223 -11.29 -0.28 -9.84
C GLN A 223 -10.09 -0.62 -8.95
N ILE A 224 -9.26 0.39 -8.67
CA ILE A 224 -8.15 0.33 -7.73
C ILE A 224 -8.16 1.56 -6.82
N SER A 225 -7.55 1.44 -5.64
CA SER A 225 -7.38 2.59 -4.72
C SER A 225 -6.37 3.60 -5.28
N TYR A 226 -6.58 4.88 -4.95
CA TYR A 226 -5.61 5.93 -5.27
C TYR A 226 -4.25 5.69 -4.60
N ILE A 227 -4.20 5.05 -3.43
CA ILE A 227 -2.96 4.66 -2.77
C ILE A 227 -2.24 3.62 -3.62
N THR A 228 -2.96 2.58 -4.07
CA THR A 228 -2.41 1.55 -4.98
C THR A 228 -1.89 2.18 -6.26
N MET A 229 -2.65 3.11 -6.87
CA MET A 229 -2.25 3.82 -8.08
C MET A 229 -0.93 4.58 -7.88
N ALA A 230 -0.79 5.29 -6.75
CA ALA A 230 0.38 6.11 -6.46
C ALA A 230 1.65 5.30 -6.19
N ILE A 231 1.54 4.19 -5.42
CA ILE A 231 2.73 3.46 -4.93
C ILE A 231 3.12 2.27 -5.80
N ALA A 232 2.18 1.65 -6.54
CA ALA A 232 2.44 0.40 -7.25
C ALA A 232 3.54 0.53 -8.31
N GLY A 233 3.54 1.59 -9.11
CA GLY A 233 4.56 1.82 -10.14
C GLY A 233 5.95 2.03 -9.54
N ILE A 234 6.04 2.78 -8.44
CA ILE A 234 7.29 3.11 -7.74
C ILE A 234 7.88 1.86 -7.08
N LEU A 235 7.04 1.10 -6.38
CA LEU A 235 7.45 -0.14 -5.74
C LEU A 235 7.86 -1.20 -6.78
N GLN A 236 7.11 -1.33 -7.86
CA GLN A 236 7.44 -2.26 -8.92
C GLN A 236 8.80 -1.91 -9.54
N LEU A 237 9.11 -0.63 -9.77
CA LEU A 237 10.41 -0.18 -10.26
C LEU A 237 11.52 -0.61 -9.29
N GLY A 238 11.37 -0.35 -7.98
CA GLY A 238 12.37 -0.71 -6.98
C GLY A 238 12.59 -2.21 -6.82
N VAL A 239 11.51 -2.99 -6.78
CA VAL A 239 11.55 -4.44 -6.51
C VAL A 239 11.99 -5.27 -7.72
N THR A 240 11.61 -4.87 -8.96
CA THR A 240 11.95 -5.66 -10.15
C THR A 240 13.35 -5.39 -10.66
N MET A 241 14.00 -4.33 -10.19
CA MET A 241 15.36 -3.99 -10.59
C MET A 241 16.37 -5.08 -10.26
N ASP A 242 16.23 -5.72 -9.12
CA ASP A 242 17.13 -6.77 -8.65
C ASP A 242 17.22 -7.94 -9.60
N TYR A 243 16.10 -8.28 -10.22
CA TYR A 243 16.02 -9.35 -11.22
C TYR A 243 16.80 -9.00 -12.50
N SER A 244 16.76 -7.73 -12.91
CA SER A 244 17.49 -7.24 -14.07
C SER A 244 19.00 -7.23 -13.82
N ILE A 245 19.44 -6.78 -12.66
CA ILE A 245 20.85 -6.80 -12.22
C ILE A 245 21.37 -8.24 -12.17
N PHE A 246 20.59 -9.16 -11.59
CA PHE A 246 20.97 -10.56 -11.48
C PHE A 246 21.15 -11.23 -12.84
N LEU A 247 20.20 -11.02 -13.78
CA LEU A 247 20.30 -11.56 -15.12
C LEU A 247 21.53 -11.00 -15.88
N TYR A 248 21.77 -9.69 -15.74
CA TYR A 248 22.92 -9.05 -16.38
C TYR A 248 24.26 -9.56 -15.84
N ASN A 249 24.39 -9.69 -14.51
CA ASN A 249 25.60 -10.22 -13.90
C ASN A 249 25.87 -11.66 -14.38
N ARG A 250 24.81 -12.49 -14.45
CA ARG A 250 24.94 -13.84 -14.98
C ARG A 250 25.32 -13.85 -16.45
N TYR A 251 24.78 -12.95 -17.26
CA TYR A 251 25.17 -12.79 -18.66
C TYR A 251 26.66 -12.42 -18.78
N LYS A 252 27.16 -11.52 -17.96
CA LYS A 252 28.58 -11.15 -17.93
C LYS A 252 29.50 -12.31 -17.55
N GLU A 253 29.10 -13.15 -16.61
CA GLU A 253 29.83 -14.37 -16.25
C GLU A 253 29.89 -15.34 -17.44
N GLU A 254 28.78 -15.57 -18.13
CA GLU A 254 28.71 -16.50 -19.27
C GLU A 254 29.40 -15.95 -20.54
N GLN A 255 29.49 -14.64 -20.72
CA GLN A 255 30.25 -14.05 -21.85
C GLN A 255 31.74 -14.45 -21.86
N GLN A 256 32.29 -14.82 -20.71
CA GLN A 256 33.69 -15.30 -20.65
C GLN A 256 33.84 -16.75 -21.14
N ASN A 257 32.75 -17.51 -21.24
CA ASN A 257 32.74 -18.93 -21.56
C ASN A 257 32.25 -19.23 -22.98
N TYR A 258 31.69 -18.25 -23.70
CA TYR A 258 31.10 -18.40 -25.03
C TYR A 258 31.54 -17.28 -25.97
N ASP A 259 31.87 -17.63 -27.22
CA ASP A 259 32.27 -16.67 -28.26
C ASP A 259 31.08 -15.90 -28.84
N ASP A 260 29.88 -16.51 -28.88
CA ASP A 260 28.63 -15.83 -29.32
C ASP A 260 27.82 -15.32 -28.13
N ASN A 261 27.61 -14.00 -28.11
CA ASN A 261 26.79 -13.33 -27.09
C ASN A 261 25.36 -13.85 -27.01
N LYS A 262 24.80 -14.40 -28.09
CA LYS A 262 23.47 -15.01 -28.11
C LYS A 262 23.42 -16.34 -27.33
N ASP A 263 24.46 -17.15 -27.50
CA ASP A 263 24.56 -18.43 -26.79
C ASP A 263 24.89 -18.18 -25.31
N ALA A 264 25.79 -17.24 -25.00
CA ALA A 264 26.04 -16.81 -23.63
C ALA A 264 24.75 -16.33 -22.93
N MET A 265 23.95 -15.50 -23.60
CA MET A 265 22.68 -15.02 -23.07
C MET A 265 21.66 -16.14 -22.90
N ALA A 266 21.60 -17.10 -23.82
CA ALA A 266 20.67 -18.24 -23.70
C ALA A 266 20.98 -19.11 -22.50
N VAL A 267 22.27 -19.29 -22.14
CA VAL A 267 22.69 -20.00 -20.92
C VAL A 267 22.44 -19.16 -19.69
N ALA A 268 22.72 -17.86 -19.75
CA ALA A 268 22.45 -16.92 -18.68
C ALA A 268 20.96 -16.91 -18.26
N ILE A 269 20.02 -16.88 -19.23
CA ILE A 269 18.58 -16.99 -18.97
C ILE A 269 18.25 -18.28 -18.22
N GLN A 270 18.80 -19.41 -18.61
CA GLN A 270 18.51 -20.71 -17.97
C GLN A 270 19.04 -20.75 -16.54
N ALA A 271 20.25 -20.25 -16.31
CA ALA A 271 20.86 -20.22 -14.98
C ALA A 271 20.16 -19.19 -14.08
N ALA A 272 19.84 -18.02 -14.60
CA ALA A 272 19.16 -16.96 -13.87
C ALA A 272 17.73 -17.37 -13.47
N PHE A 273 16.98 -18.03 -14.37
CA PHE A 273 15.60 -18.43 -14.12
C PHE A 273 15.42 -19.25 -12.85
N ALA A 274 16.33 -20.19 -12.57
CA ALA A 274 16.26 -21.03 -11.38
C ALA A 274 16.39 -20.22 -10.07
N SER A 275 17.30 -19.24 -10.04
CA SER A 275 17.50 -18.38 -8.89
C SER A 275 16.42 -17.32 -8.76
N LEU A 276 16.03 -16.67 -9.87
CA LEU A 276 14.97 -15.67 -9.91
C LEU A 276 13.62 -16.23 -9.48
N SER A 277 13.32 -17.51 -9.84
CA SER A 277 12.07 -18.15 -9.43
C SER A 277 11.96 -18.30 -7.91
N GLY A 278 13.06 -18.57 -7.20
CA GLY A 278 13.06 -18.67 -5.75
C GLY A 278 12.84 -17.31 -5.07
N SER A 279 13.57 -16.30 -5.51
CA SER A 279 13.49 -14.93 -5.00
C SER A 279 12.13 -14.28 -5.33
N SER A 280 11.71 -14.31 -6.59
CA SER A 280 10.41 -13.70 -6.95
C SER A 280 9.22 -14.35 -6.24
N LEU A 281 9.30 -15.64 -5.91
CA LEU A 281 8.22 -16.32 -5.17
C LEU A 281 8.08 -15.79 -3.75
N THR A 282 9.17 -15.43 -3.06
CA THR A 282 9.12 -14.82 -1.73
C THR A 282 8.50 -13.43 -1.80
N THR A 283 8.87 -12.64 -2.81
CA THR A 283 8.29 -11.31 -3.02
C THR A 283 6.80 -11.37 -3.36
N ILE A 284 6.41 -12.28 -4.27
CA ILE A 284 5.00 -12.50 -4.61
C ILE A 284 4.21 -12.93 -3.37
N ALA A 285 4.78 -13.82 -2.52
CA ALA A 285 4.12 -14.29 -1.31
C ALA A 285 3.97 -13.18 -0.27
N GLY A 286 4.97 -12.30 -0.10
CA GLY A 286 4.90 -11.12 0.75
C GLY A 286 3.74 -10.20 0.36
N PHE A 287 3.61 -9.88 -0.94
CA PHE A 287 2.47 -9.08 -1.43
C PHE A 287 1.14 -9.83 -1.37
N ALA A 288 1.12 -11.13 -1.69
CA ALA A 288 -0.09 -11.94 -1.63
C ALA A 288 -0.63 -12.09 -0.20
N ALA A 289 0.22 -11.96 0.83
CA ALA A 289 -0.22 -11.95 2.22
C ALA A 289 -1.18 -10.80 2.52
N LEU A 290 -1.03 -9.64 1.85
CA LEU A 290 -1.97 -8.52 1.97
C LEU A 290 -3.39 -8.89 1.50
N CYS A 291 -3.55 -9.88 0.63
CA CYS A 291 -4.87 -10.33 0.18
C CYS A 291 -5.70 -11.02 1.27
N PHE A 292 -5.07 -11.39 2.39
CA PHE A 292 -5.75 -12.00 3.54
C PHE A 292 -6.28 -10.96 4.53
N MET A 293 -6.05 -9.67 4.29
CA MET A 293 -6.68 -8.60 5.05
C MET A 293 -8.20 -8.63 4.85
N ARG A 294 -8.93 -8.31 5.92
CA ARG A 294 -10.37 -8.04 5.86
C ARG A 294 -10.64 -6.72 5.15
N LEU A 295 -9.77 -5.74 5.39
CA LEU A 295 -9.80 -4.46 4.70
C LEU A 295 -9.50 -4.68 3.20
N LEU A 296 -10.46 -4.37 2.34
CA LEU A 296 -10.35 -4.61 0.89
C LEU A 296 -9.18 -3.85 0.24
N LEU A 297 -8.70 -2.77 0.87
CA LEU A 297 -7.52 -2.03 0.45
C LEU A 297 -6.26 -2.91 0.42
N GLY A 298 -6.10 -3.79 1.41
CA GLY A 298 -4.98 -4.74 1.42
C GLY A 298 -5.04 -5.72 0.25
N ARG A 299 -6.24 -6.22 -0.06
CA ARG A 299 -6.47 -7.08 -1.23
C ARG A 299 -6.14 -6.35 -2.53
N ASP A 300 -6.52 -5.10 -2.66
CA ASP A 300 -6.26 -4.26 -3.83
C ASP A 300 -4.74 -4.10 -4.04
N ILE A 301 -4.02 -3.61 -3.03
CA ILE A 301 -2.56 -3.45 -3.08
C ILE A 301 -1.87 -4.80 -3.32
N GLY A 302 -2.28 -5.85 -2.60
CA GLY A 302 -1.69 -7.18 -2.69
C GLY A 302 -1.76 -7.78 -4.08
N ILE A 303 -2.93 -7.74 -4.73
CA ILE A 303 -3.13 -8.27 -6.09
C ILE A 303 -2.31 -7.47 -7.11
N VAL A 304 -2.39 -6.13 -7.07
CA VAL A 304 -1.70 -5.27 -8.03
C VAL A 304 -0.19 -5.42 -7.92
N MET A 305 0.34 -5.50 -6.69
CA MET A 305 1.78 -5.67 -6.46
C MET A 305 2.27 -7.07 -6.80
N ALA A 306 1.59 -8.13 -6.36
CA ALA A 306 1.96 -9.51 -6.69
C ALA A 306 1.95 -9.74 -8.21
N LYS A 307 0.90 -9.28 -8.90
CA LYS A 307 0.80 -9.28 -10.36
C LYS A 307 1.93 -8.48 -11.00
N GLY A 308 2.26 -7.31 -10.45
CA GLY A 308 3.36 -6.46 -10.89
C GLY A 308 4.71 -7.18 -10.86
N VAL A 309 4.99 -7.93 -9.78
CA VAL A 309 6.22 -8.73 -9.69
C VAL A 309 6.22 -9.87 -10.72
N VAL A 310 5.11 -10.58 -10.91
CA VAL A 310 4.99 -11.63 -11.94
C VAL A 310 5.30 -11.05 -13.33
N LEU A 311 4.69 -9.90 -13.68
CA LEU A 311 4.92 -9.25 -14.96
C LEU A 311 6.37 -8.73 -15.09
N GLY A 312 6.95 -8.21 -14.00
CA GLY A 312 8.35 -7.80 -13.95
C GLY A 312 9.31 -8.96 -14.22
N VAL A 313 9.12 -10.10 -13.56
CA VAL A 313 9.94 -11.30 -13.82
C VAL A 313 9.76 -11.79 -15.26
N LEU A 314 8.54 -11.74 -15.78
CA LEU A 314 8.29 -12.14 -17.17
C LEU A 314 9.01 -11.21 -18.16
N THR A 315 9.00 -9.90 -17.97
CA THR A 315 9.72 -8.98 -18.85
C THR A 315 11.23 -9.15 -18.73
N VAL A 316 11.76 -9.31 -17.52
CA VAL A 316 13.19 -9.58 -17.28
C VAL A 316 13.65 -10.87 -17.97
N VAL A 317 12.85 -11.92 -18.01
CA VAL A 317 13.23 -13.20 -18.66
C VAL A 317 12.99 -13.18 -20.16
N LEU A 318 11.94 -12.50 -20.64
CA LEU A 318 11.51 -12.55 -22.04
C LEU A 318 12.01 -11.37 -22.86
N VAL A 319 12.00 -10.15 -22.30
CA VAL A 319 12.25 -8.90 -23.04
C VAL A 319 13.66 -8.36 -22.81
N LEU A 320 14.09 -8.28 -21.56
CA LEU A 320 15.40 -7.73 -21.19
C LEU A 320 16.59 -8.38 -21.93
N PRO A 321 16.67 -9.73 -22.12
CA PRO A 321 17.73 -10.35 -22.89
C PRO A 321 17.83 -9.80 -24.31
N SER A 322 16.69 -9.55 -24.94
CA SER A 322 16.62 -9.01 -26.29
C SER A 322 17.05 -7.56 -26.35
N LEU A 323 16.68 -6.75 -25.34
CA LEU A 323 17.17 -5.36 -25.21
C LEU A 323 18.68 -5.32 -25.00
N LEU A 324 19.21 -6.15 -24.08
CA LEU A 324 20.66 -6.21 -23.82
C LEU A 324 21.45 -6.60 -25.08
N LEU A 325 20.98 -7.59 -25.84
CA LEU A 325 21.61 -8.00 -27.09
C LEU A 325 21.56 -6.93 -28.18
N LEU A 326 20.49 -6.14 -28.27
CA LEU A 326 20.36 -5.04 -29.22
C LEU A 326 21.25 -3.86 -28.86
N PHE A 327 21.41 -3.58 -27.56
CA PHE A 327 22.23 -2.48 -27.06
C PHE A 327 23.63 -2.91 -26.61
N ASP A 328 24.07 -4.14 -26.87
CA ASP A 328 25.35 -4.69 -26.39
C ASP A 328 26.53 -3.82 -26.83
N LYS A 329 26.63 -3.45 -28.14
CA LYS A 329 27.69 -2.57 -28.64
C LYS A 329 27.71 -1.17 -28.05
N PRO A 330 26.55 -0.43 -27.93
CA PRO A 330 26.49 0.83 -27.22
C PRO A 330 26.84 0.71 -25.75
N ILE A 331 26.36 -0.34 -25.05
CA ILE A 331 26.68 -0.59 -23.65
C ILE A 331 28.19 -0.74 -23.44
N ALA A 332 28.85 -1.50 -24.30
CA ALA A 332 30.29 -1.69 -24.24
C ALA A 332 31.07 -0.39 -24.56
N LYS A 333 30.54 0.49 -25.42
CA LYS A 333 31.19 1.77 -25.78
C LYS A 333 31.16 2.80 -24.64
N TYR A 334 30.09 2.85 -23.83
CA TYR A 334 29.91 3.85 -22.79
C TYR A 334 30.18 3.27 -21.38
N GLN A 335 31.18 2.40 -21.24
CA GLN A 335 31.60 1.83 -19.95
C GLN A 335 32.35 2.84 -19.11
N HIS A 336 32.18 2.73 -17.78
CA HIS A 336 32.92 3.48 -16.77
C HIS A 336 33.22 2.59 -15.56
N LYS A 337 34.06 3.06 -14.64
CA LYS A 337 34.31 2.34 -13.40
C LYS A 337 33.11 2.42 -12.48
N VAL A 338 32.76 1.29 -11.85
CA VAL A 338 31.77 1.23 -10.80
C VAL A 338 32.26 2.04 -9.59
N LEU A 339 31.38 2.85 -9.01
CA LEU A 339 31.71 3.73 -7.89
C LEU A 339 31.36 3.11 -6.52
N LEU A 340 31.01 1.82 -6.51
CA LEU A 340 30.72 1.14 -5.24
C LEU A 340 32.00 0.86 -4.44
N PRO A 341 31.97 0.96 -3.11
CA PRO A 341 33.12 0.69 -2.25
C PRO A 341 33.41 -0.81 -2.20
N ASP A 342 34.71 -1.18 -2.19
CA ASP A 342 35.12 -2.56 -1.89
C ASP A 342 34.95 -2.87 -0.40
N CYS A 343 33.97 -3.71 -0.09
CA CYS A 343 33.64 -4.11 1.28
C CYS A 343 34.49 -5.29 1.82
N THR A 344 35.48 -5.80 1.08
CA THR A 344 36.29 -6.98 1.49
C THR A 344 36.90 -6.84 2.88
N ASN A 345 37.48 -5.69 3.17
CA ASN A 345 38.11 -5.45 4.49
C ASN A 345 37.07 -5.34 5.61
N VAL A 346 35.92 -4.74 5.31
CA VAL A 346 34.78 -4.63 6.22
C VAL A 346 34.26 -6.02 6.56
N ASN A 347 34.08 -6.87 5.55
CA ASN A 347 33.61 -8.24 5.73
C ASN A 347 34.57 -9.10 6.57
N ARG A 348 35.86 -8.95 6.35
CA ARG A 348 36.87 -9.61 7.23
C ARG A 348 36.78 -9.12 8.68
N PHE A 349 36.58 -7.83 8.90
CA PHE A 349 36.42 -7.25 10.24
C PHE A 349 35.16 -7.82 10.91
N ILE A 350 34.01 -7.88 10.20
CA ILE A 350 32.74 -8.45 10.70
C ILE A 350 32.92 -9.92 11.11
N VAL A 351 33.51 -10.73 10.25
CA VAL A 351 33.74 -12.14 10.53
C VAL A 351 34.70 -12.35 11.70
N LYS A 352 35.73 -11.53 11.82
CA LYS A 352 36.66 -11.54 12.96
C LYS A 352 35.94 -11.22 14.28
N HIS A 353 35.04 -10.23 14.29
CA HIS A 353 34.32 -9.76 15.50
C HIS A 353 32.90 -10.32 15.57
N ARG A 354 32.60 -11.44 14.90
CA ARG A 354 31.26 -12.06 14.76
C ARG A 354 30.47 -12.16 16.05
N LYS A 355 31.11 -12.43 17.19
CA LYS A 355 30.42 -12.53 18.49
C LYS A 355 29.80 -11.19 18.91
N ALA A 356 30.50 -10.07 18.64
CA ALA A 356 30.01 -8.74 18.95
C ALA A 356 28.80 -8.38 18.05
N PHE A 357 28.86 -8.70 16.76
CA PHE A 357 27.74 -8.45 15.84
C PHE A 357 26.50 -9.30 16.17
N VAL A 358 26.68 -10.56 16.57
CA VAL A 358 25.55 -11.40 17.04
C VAL A 358 25.00 -10.88 18.38
N ALA A 359 25.85 -10.44 19.29
CA ALA A 359 25.41 -9.82 20.55
C ALA A 359 24.65 -8.52 20.29
N LEU A 360 25.11 -7.68 19.35
CA LEU A 360 24.42 -6.47 18.91
C LEU A 360 23.05 -6.78 18.32
N PHE A 361 22.93 -7.83 17.48
CA PHE A 361 21.67 -8.30 16.92
C PHE A 361 20.66 -8.62 18.03
N ILE A 362 21.06 -9.41 19.02
CA ILE A 362 20.18 -9.80 20.14
C ILE A 362 19.82 -8.58 21.00
N LEU A 363 20.78 -7.68 21.25
CA LEU A 363 20.57 -6.47 22.04
C LEU A 363 19.58 -5.51 21.39
N LEU A 364 19.63 -5.35 20.07
CA LEU A 364 18.73 -4.46 19.33
C LEU A 364 17.33 -5.04 19.14
N PHE A 365 17.15 -6.36 19.20
CA PHE A 365 15.89 -7.02 18.88
C PHE A 365 14.75 -6.61 19.85
N ILE A 366 15.01 -6.65 21.15
CA ILE A 366 13.99 -6.36 22.17
C ILE A 366 13.55 -4.89 22.15
N PRO A 367 14.46 -3.89 22.19
CA PRO A 367 14.04 -2.48 22.19
C PRO A 367 13.36 -2.08 20.88
N SER A 368 13.79 -2.65 19.74
CA SER A 368 13.15 -2.36 18.44
C SER A 368 11.74 -2.93 18.36
N PHE A 369 11.51 -4.15 18.83
CA PHE A 369 10.19 -4.74 18.95
C PHE A 369 9.26 -3.93 19.88
N TYR A 370 9.78 -3.48 21.02
CA TYR A 370 9.01 -2.62 21.94
C TYR A 370 8.65 -1.29 21.28
N ALA A 371 9.58 -0.65 20.57
CA ALA A 371 9.35 0.61 19.88
C ALA A 371 8.33 0.48 18.74
N GLN A 372 8.38 -0.61 17.95
CA GLN A 372 7.39 -0.91 16.93
C GLN A 372 5.99 -1.03 17.52
N LYS A 373 5.84 -1.82 18.59
CA LYS A 373 4.53 -2.05 19.22
C LYS A 373 3.89 -0.77 19.76
N ASN A 374 4.69 0.21 20.18
CA ASN A 374 4.23 1.47 20.76
C ASN A 374 4.35 2.66 19.80
N ALA A 375 4.57 2.41 18.50
CA ALA A 375 4.65 3.47 17.51
C ALA A 375 3.26 4.16 17.34
N PRO A 376 3.20 5.51 17.44
CA PRO A 376 1.94 6.22 17.34
C PRO A 376 1.37 6.13 15.92
N GLN A 377 0.06 5.83 15.83
CA GLN A 377 -0.67 5.73 14.57
C GLN A 377 -1.82 6.72 14.53
N TYR A 378 -2.20 7.17 13.34
CA TYR A 378 -3.40 7.97 13.14
C TYR A 378 -4.34 7.31 12.12
N TYR A 379 -5.64 7.46 12.37
CA TYR A 379 -6.74 6.91 11.58
C TYR A 379 -7.57 8.00 10.89
N LYS A 380 -7.37 9.26 11.27
CA LYS A 380 -8.08 10.40 10.67
C LYS A 380 -7.58 10.66 9.26
N LEU A 381 -8.45 10.48 8.28
CA LEU A 381 -8.11 10.65 6.86
C LEU A 381 -7.90 12.13 6.49
N ASP A 382 -8.57 13.06 7.16
CA ASP A 382 -8.39 14.50 7.01
C ASP A 382 -6.98 14.99 7.37
N LEU A 383 -6.32 14.33 8.36
CA LEU A 383 -4.94 14.61 8.74
C LEU A 383 -3.91 14.16 7.68
N ALA A 384 -4.34 13.28 6.80
CA ALA A 384 -3.49 12.78 5.71
C ALA A 384 -3.38 13.78 4.53
N MET A 385 -4.27 14.76 4.48
CA MET A 385 -4.33 15.76 3.43
C MET A 385 -3.67 17.08 3.83
N PRO A 386 -3.21 17.88 2.86
CA PRO A 386 -2.75 19.24 3.13
C PRO A 386 -3.84 20.08 3.81
N GLN A 387 -3.49 20.77 4.89
CA GLN A 387 -4.45 21.51 5.71
C GLN A 387 -4.96 22.80 5.05
N ASP A 388 -4.34 23.24 3.97
CA ASP A 388 -4.72 24.39 3.15
C ASP A 388 -5.70 24.04 2.02
N MET A 389 -6.08 22.78 1.87
CA MET A 389 -7.07 22.35 0.87
C MET A 389 -8.45 22.95 1.15
N PRO A 390 -9.19 23.36 0.10
CA PRO A 390 -10.50 24.00 0.24
C PRO A 390 -11.50 23.18 1.07
N SER A 391 -11.57 21.86 0.86
CA SER A 391 -12.45 20.96 1.62
C SER A 391 -12.03 20.83 3.09
N ILE A 392 -10.73 20.78 3.38
CA ILE A 392 -10.21 20.69 4.75
C ILE A 392 -10.45 22.00 5.51
N VAL A 393 -10.18 23.14 4.87
CA VAL A 393 -10.48 24.46 5.46
C VAL A 393 -11.98 24.59 5.76
N ALA A 394 -12.83 24.15 4.83
CA ALA A 394 -14.28 24.15 5.03
C ALA A 394 -14.72 23.22 6.17
N THR A 395 -14.15 22.02 6.28
CA THR A 395 -14.45 21.05 7.34
C THR A 395 -13.99 21.56 8.71
N ASN A 396 -12.81 22.17 8.79
CA ASN A 396 -12.34 22.81 10.02
C ASN A 396 -13.25 23.98 10.45
N LYS A 397 -13.77 24.75 9.49
CA LYS A 397 -14.71 25.81 9.76
C LYS A 397 -16.06 25.26 10.24
N LEU A 398 -16.55 24.18 9.66
CA LEU A 398 -17.76 23.50 10.13
C LEU A 398 -17.61 23.06 11.58
N ARG A 399 -16.47 22.49 11.92
CA ARG A 399 -16.14 22.05 13.30
C ARG A 399 -16.11 23.23 14.27
N ASN A 400 -15.47 24.32 13.91
CA ASN A 400 -15.23 25.45 14.82
C ASN A 400 -16.43 26.38 14.97
N ASP A 401 -17.17 26.63 13.89
CA ASP A 401 -18.25 27.62 13.87
C ASP A 401 -19.62 27.02 14.17
N TYR A 402 -19.81 25.73 13.89
CA TYR A 402 -21.10 25.05 14.06
C TYR A 402 -21.08 23.94 15.11
N ASP A 403 -19.95 23.74 15.83
CA ASP A 403 -19.73 22.68 16.80
C ASP A 403 -20.01 21.26 16.24
N MET A 404 -19.87 21.13 14.90
CA MET A 404 -20.10 19.87 14.19
C MET A 404 -18.75 19.24 13.82
N ALA A 405 -18.28 18.34 14.69
CA ALA A 405 -17.05 17.60 14.40
C ALA A 405 -17.33 16.32 13.57
N THR A 406 -18.42 15.62 13.87
CA THR A 406 -18.89 14.46 13.11
C THR A 406 -20.42 14.38 13.11
N THR A 407 -20.96 13.76 12.05
CA THR A 407 -22.38 13.42 11.95
C THR A 407 -22.55 11.91 11.86
N HIS A 408 -23.36 11.33 12.75
CA HIS A 408 -23.75 9.93 12.69
C HIS A 408 -25.17 9.82 12.13
N PHE A 409 -25.46 8.71 11.47
CA PHE A 409 -26.78 8.40 10.94
C PHE A 409 -27.29 7.13 11.61
N ALA A 410 -28.36 7.25 12.40
CA ALA A 410 -29.10 6.09 12.89
C ALA A 410 -30.23 5.80 11.91
N ILE A 411 -30.24 4.58 11.39
CA ILE A 411 -31.24 4.09 10.42
C ILE A 411 -32.10 3.09 11.14
N VAL A 412 -33.40 3.39 11.25
CA VAL A 412 -34.37 2.61 12.03
C VAL A 412 -35.60 2.28 11.18
N HIS A 413 -36.31 1.21 11.53
CA HIS A 413 -37.54 0.86 10.82
C HIS A 413 -38.67 1.85 11.19
N ASP A 414 -39.41 2.30 10.20
CA ASP A 414 -40.57 3.18 10.39
C ASP A 414 -41.70 2.50 11.19
N SER A 415 -41.72 1.17 11.18
CA SER A 415 -42.71 0.34 11.92
C SER A 415 -42.66 0.45 13.42
N ILE A 416 -41.57 0.96 14.01
CA ILE A 416 -41.51 1.17 15.49
C ILE A 416 -42.41 2.31 15.99
N GLY A 417 -42.87 3.16 15.07
CA GLY A 417 -43.84 4.22 15.32
C GLY A 417 -43.23 5.53 15.88
N ASN A 418 -43.87 6.64 15.53
CA ASN A 418 -43.36 8.01 15.82
C ASN A 418 -43.10 8.30 17.31
N GLN A 419 -43.93 7.74 18.23
CA GLN A 419 -43.75 7.93 19.65
C GLN A 419 -42.45 7.32 20.18
N LYS A 420 -42.15 6.07 19.76
CA LYS A 420 -40.89 5.42 20.16
C LYS A 420 -39.67 6.11 19.55
N ILE A 421 -39.78 6.57 18.28
CA ILE A 421 -38.72 7.33 17.62
C ILE A 421 -38.44 8.63 18.38
N LYS A 422 -39.50 9.33 18.84
CA LYS A 422 -39.32 10.54 19.67
C LYS A 422 -38.62 10.22 21.00
N GLN A 423 -39.05 9.15 21.69
CA GLN A 423 -38.43 8.74 22.96
C GLN A 423 -36.94 8.34 22.73
N MET A 424 -36.64 7.66 21.64
CA MET A 424 -35.27 7.32 21.24
C MET A 424 -34.43 8.56 20.95
N THR A 425 -34.96 9.52 20.19
CA THR A 425 -34.28 10.78 19.87
C THR A 425 -34.00 11.61 21.12
N ASP A 426 -35.01 11.70 22.04
CA ASP A 426 -34.85 12.38 23.35
C ASP A 426 -33.81 11.68 24.24
N ALA A 427 -33.64 10.38 24.09
CA ALA A 427 -32.61 9.62 24.80
C ALA A 427 -31.23 9.78 24.18
N ILE A 428 -31.14 9.80 22.83
CA ILE A 428 -29.91 10.07 22.07
C ILE A 428 -29.32 11.46 22.43
N GLU A 429 -30.17 12.49 22.57
CA GLU A 429 -29.74 13.84 22.95
C GLU A 429 -29.12 13.95 24.35
N LYS A 430 -29.28 12.91 25.18
CA LYS A 430 -28.70 12.86 26.55
C LYS A 430 -27.35 12.12 26.57
N VAL A 431 -26.99 11.50 25.49
CA VAL A 431 -25.69 10.83 25.38
C VAL A 431 -24.58 11.88 25.31
N ASP A 432 -23.53 11.66 26.08
CA ASP A 432 -22.41 12.58 26.19
C ASP A 432 -21.79 12.89 24.81
N GLY A 433 -21.55 14.14 24.54
CA GLY A 433 -20.99 14.60 23.27
C GLY A 433 -21.97 14.76 22.11
N VAL A 434 -23.26 14.43 22.29
CA VAL A 434 -24.29 14.75 21.29
C VAL A 434 -24.73 16.20 21.44
N GLU A 435 -24.53 16.99 20.38
CA GLU A 435 -24.92 18.41 20.35
C GLU A 435 -26.39 18.59 19.99
N ASN A 436 -26.80 17.91 18.93
CA ASN A 436 -28.18 17.96 18.48
C ASN A 436 -28.51 16.74 17.62
N THR A 437 -29.81 16.50 17.46
CA THR A 437 -30.33 15.52 16.53
C THR A 437 -31.25 16.19 15.52
N LEU A 438 -31.34 15.61 14.32
CA LEU A 438 -32.26 16.02 13.28
C LEU A 438 -33.01 14.80 12.77
N SER A 439 -34.32 14.76 13.03
CA SER A 439 -35.20 13.67 12.61
C SER A 439 -36.51 14.23 12.02
N TYR A 440 -37.24 13.39 11.29
CA TYR A 440 -38.54 13.76 10.75
C TYR A 440 -39.47 14.33 11.82
N ASN A 441 -39.55 13.68 12.99
CA ASN A 441 -40.45 14.06 14.09
C ASN A 441 -40.05 15.36 14.80
N GLN A 442 -38.82 15.84 14.64
CA GLN A 442 -38.40 17.13 15.19
C GLN A 442 -38.67 18.29 14.23
N LEU A 443 -38.65 18.00 12.92
CA LEU A 443 -38.95 18.99 11.88
C LEU A 443 -40.48 19.18 11.69
N VAL A 444 -41.19 18.06 11.79
CA VAL A 444 -42.64 18.03 11.65
C VAL A 444 -43.23 17.80 13.04
N SER A 445 -43.86 18.84 13.61
CA SER A 445 -44.58 18.68 14.88
C SER A 445 -45.57 17.52 14.79
N SER A 446 -45.69 16.72 15.85
CA SER A 446 -46.67 15.62 15.95
C SER A 446 -48.10 16.02 15.66
N ASP A 447 -48.39 17.32 15.71
CA ASP A 447 -49.71 17.93 15.51
C ASP A 447 -49.98 18.28 14.04
N ILE A 448 -49.00 18.19 13.17
CA ILE A 448 -49.15 18.41 11.72
C ILE A 448 -49.41 17.03 11.06
N PRO A 449 -50.63 16.80 10.48
CA PRO A 449 -50.87 15.58 9.75
C PRO A 449 -49.88 15.41 8.57
N ASP A 450 -49.36 14.19 8.37
CA ASP A 450 -48.40 13.84 7.32
C ASP A 450 -48.79 14.34 5.91
N PHE A 451 -50.03 14.52 5.67
CA PHE A 451 -50.57 15.02 4.39
C PHE A 451 -50.09 16.45 4.05
N PHE A 452 -49.86 17.29 5.06
CA PHE A 452 -49.40 18.67 4.86
C PHE A 452 -47.88 18.82 4.70
N VAL A 453 -47.12 17.74 4.91
CA VAL A 453 -45.66 17.78 4.77
C VAL A 453 -45.29 17.56 3.31
N PRO A 454 -44.46 18.44 2.72
CA PRO A 454 -43.95 18.25 1.38
C PRO A 454 -43.29 16.88 1.18
N GLN A 455 -43.55 16.25 0.06
CA GLN A 455 -43.01 14.89 -0.20
C GLN A 455 -41.49 14.88 -0.16
N ASP A 456 -40.83 15.95 -0.66
CA ASP A 456 -39.38 16.08 -0.67
C ASP A 456 -38.79 16.01 0.76
N VAL A 457 -39.47 16.60 1.77
CA VAL A 457 -39.06 16.53 3.18
C VAL A 457 -39.24 15.13 3.73
N LYS A 458 -40.31 14.43 3.35
CA LYS A 458 -40.52 13.03 3.75
C LYS A 458 -39.43 12.14 3.20
N ASP A 459 -39.17 12.25 1.90
CA ASP A 459 -38.23 11.38 1.18
C ASP A 459 -36.80 11.46 1.71
N ILE A 460 -36.44 12.60 2.38
CA ILE A 460 -35.14 12.78 3.02
C ILE A 460 -35.00 11.89 4.26
N PHE A 461 -36.05 11.82 5.07
CA PHE A 461 -35.99 11.18 6.38
C PHE A 461 -36.70 9.80 6.41
N LYS A 462 -37.66 9.57 5.50
CA LYS A 462 -38.49 8.37 5.48
C LYS A 462 -38.57 7.82 4.06
N LYS A 463 -38.01 6.63 3.85
CA LYS A 463 -38.11 5.94 2.56
C LYS A 463 -37.88 4.44 2.74
N GLY A 464 -38.55 3.64 1.90
CA GLY A 464 -38.35 2.19 1.93
C GLY A 464 -38.72 1.50 3.25
N GLY A 465 -39.61 2.09 4.07
CA GLY A 465 -39.95 1.58 5.39
C GLY A 465 -38.91 1.85 6.48
N MET A 466 -37.93 2.69 6.20
CA MET A 466 -36.86 3.11 7.12
C MET A 466 -36.95 4.61 7.41
N GLN A 467 -36.40 5.02 8.57
CA GLN A 467 -36.18 6.42 8.92
C GLN A 467 -34.73 6.69 9.26
N ILE A 468 -34.28 7.89 8.90
CA ILE A 468 -32.94 8.40 9.26
C ILE A 468 -33.07 9.39 10.40
N ILE A 469 -32.19 9.24 11.39
CA ILE A 469 -31.95 10.23 12.45
C ILE A 469 -30.49 10.66 12.31
N MET A 470 -30.28 11.95 11.99
CA MET A 470 -28.95 12.56 11.98
C MET A 470 -28.58 12.96 13.40
N ILE A 471 -27.39 12.58 13.86
CA ILE A 471 -26.88 12.82 15.21
C ILE A 471 -25.57 13.58 15.06
N ASN A 472 -25.56 14.84 15.46
CA ASN A 472 -24.36 15.66 15.40
C ASN A 472 -23.58 15.57 16.72
N SER A 473 -22.30 15.25 16.64
CA SER A 473 -21.39 15.11 17.75
C SER A 473 -20.28 16.14 17.69
N HIS A 474 -19.87 16.68 18.85
CA HIS A 474 -18.69 17.52 18.94
C HIS A 474 -17.39 16.73 19.04
N TYR A 475 -17.47 15.42 19.25
CA TYR A 475 -16.30 14.57 19.26
C TYR A 475 -15.79 14.35 17.83
N ALA A 476 -14.46 14.45 17.68
CA ALA A 476 -13.83 14.21 16.39
C ALA A 476 -13.77 12.72 16.04
N ALA A 477 -13.93 12.39 14.77
CA ALA A 477 -13.71 11.02 14.29
C ALA A 477 -12.34 10.46 14.76
N ALA A 478 -12.28 9.17 15.05
CA ALA A 478 -11.09 8.49 15.59
C ALA A 478 -10.60 8.97 16.97
N SER A 479 -11.42 9.65 17.75
CA SER A 479 -11.13 9.92 19.16
C SER A 479 -11.64 8.76 20.04
N SER A 480 -11.04 8.58 21.22
CA SER A 480 -11.51 7.56 22.19
C SER A 480 -12.92 7.88 22.71
N GLU A 481 -13.22 9.16 22.79
CA GLU A 481 -14.52 9.67 23.24
C GLU A 481 -15.62 9.29 22.26
N VAL A 482 -15.39 9.46 20.94
CA VAL A 482 -16.37 9.09 19.92
C VAL A 482 -16.58 7.57 19.86
N GLY A 483 -15.56 6.76 20.06
CA GLY A 483 -15.69 5.30 20.12
C GLY A 483 -16.60 4.85 21.28
N ASN A 484 -16.45 5.46 22.46
CA ASN A 484 -17.33 5.22 23.60
C ASN A 484 -18.79 5.67 23.32
N GLN A 485 -18.94 6.86 22.73
CA GLN A 485 -20.24 7.40 22.32
C GLN A 485 -20.94 6.49 21.30
N LEU A 486 -20.22 6.01 20.26
CA LEU A 486 -20.77 5.09 19.25
C LEU A 486 -21.24 3.78 19.88
N THR A 487 -20.49 3.25 20.84
CA THR A 487 -20.87 2.04 21.58
C THR A 487 -22.16 2.27 22.36
N GLU A 488 -22.31 3.40 23.02
CA GLU A 488 -23.51 3.77 23.78
C GLU A 488 -24.71 4.01 22.86
N LEU A 489 -24.52 4.81 21.79
CA LEU A 489 -25.53 5.10 20.78
C LEU A 489 -26.03 3.81 20.10
N THR A 490 -25.13 2.90 19.75
CA THR A 490 -25.49 1.62 19.12
C THR A 490 -26.38 0.79 20.03
N LYS A 491 -26.00 0.65 21.32
CA LYS A 491 -26.81 -0.06 22.30
C LYS A 491 -28.18 0.60 22.52
N LEU A 492 -28.20 1.92 22.61
CA LEU A 492 -29.40 2.70 22.78
C LEU A 492 -30.36 2.51 21.59
N VAL A 493 -29.91 2.73 20.39
CA VAL A 493 -30.72 2.61 19.17
C VAL A 493 -31.24 1.18 18.99
N GLN A 494 -30.38 0.17 19.20
CA GLN A 494 -30.76 -1.24 19.13
C GLN A 494 -31.72 -1.69 20.24
N SER A 495 -31.78 -0.96 21.37
CA SER A 495 -32.79 -1.24 22.43
C SER A 495 -34.21 -0.90 21.97
N TYR A 496 -34.37 0.07 21.09
CA TYR A 496 -35.65 0.46 20.49
C TYR A 496 -35.97 -0.33 19.22
N ASP A 497 -34.96 -0.61 18.39
CA ASP A 497 -35.07 -1.35 17.14
C ASP A 497 -33.85 -2.26 16.96
N LYS A 498 -34.04 -3.57 17.12
CA LYS A 498 -32.95 -4.56 16.96
C LYS A 498 -32.34 -4.62 15.56
N GLY A 499 -33.06 -4.15 14.54
CA GLY A 499 -32.63 -4.10 13.16
C GLY A 499 -32.01 -2.76 12.76
N ALA A 500 -31.81 -1.85 13.70
CA ALA A 500 -31.24 -0.54 13.45
C ALA A 500 -29.73 -0.61 13.21
N TYR A 501 -29.25 0.30 12.37
CA TYR A 501 -27.83 0.48 12.06
C TYR A 501 -27.39 1.90 12.42
N LEU A 502 -26.16 2.01 12.89
CA LEU A 502 -25.48 3.29 13.09
C LEU A 502 -24.34 3.38 12.10
N THR A 503 -24.33 4.45 11.27
CA THR A 503 -23.31 4.69 10.26
C THR A 503 -22.87 6.16 10.24
N GLY A 504 -22.02 6.53 9.30
CA GLY A 504 -21.39 7.84 9.18
C GLY A 504 -19.89 7.76 9.41
N GLU A 505 -19.18 8.85 9.13
CA GLU A 505 -17.71 8.91 9.11
C GLU A 505 -17.06 8.33 10.37
N ALA A 506 -17.54 8.69 11.56
CA ALA A 506 -16.93 8.20 12.79
C ALA A 506 -17.20 6.72 13.05
N ALA A 507 -18.41 6.21 12.73
CA ALA A 507 -18.72 4.79 12.87
C ALA A 507 -17.89 3.94 11.90
N MET A 508 -17.73 4.41 10.66
CA MET A 508 -16.86 3.78 9.67
C MET A 508 -15.39 3.83 10.09
N THR A 509 -14.95 4.93 10.69
CA THR A 509 -13.58 5.07 11.21
C THR A 509 -13.32 4.13 12.40
N ASP A 510 -14.28 3.92 13.28
CA ASP A 510 -14.17 2.99 14.40
C ASP A 510 -14.09 1.52 13.93
N ASP A 511 -14.91 1.15 12.94
CA ASP A 511 -14.81 -0.14 12.27
C ASP A 511 -13.46 -0.29 11.53
N LEU A 512 -12.90 0.79 10.98
CA LEU A 512 -11.58 0.81 10.35
C LEU A 512 -10.46 0.55 11.35
N ILE A 513 -10.51 1.17 12.54
CA ILE A 513 -9.53 0.96 13.62
C ILE A 513 -9.50 -0.51 14.03
N THR A 514 -10.65 -1.05 14.40
CA THR A 514 -10.76 -2.44 14.87
C THR A 514 -10.38 -3.48 13.82
N THR A 515 -10.74 -3.22 12.56
CA THR A 515 -10.39 -4.09 11.44
C THR A 515 -8.89 -4.05 11.16
N SER A 516 -8.28 -2.86 11.12
CA SER A 516 -6.86 -2.69 10.78
C SER A 516 -5.93 -3.28 11.83
N GLU A 517 -6.27 -3.19 13.13
CA GLU A 517 -5.50 -3.84 14.20
C GLU A 517 -5.48 -5.36 14.04
N THR A 518 -6.64 -5.95 13.74
CA THR A 518 -6.74 -7.39 13.48
C THR A 518 -5.94 -7.78 12.22
N ASP A 519 -6.09 -7.02 11.16
CA ASP A 519 -5.44 -7.27 9.87
C ASP A 519 -3.92 -7.18 9.97
N PHE A 520 -3.38 -6.23 10.73
CA PHE A 520 -1.94 -6.12 10.98
C PHE A 520 -1.35 -7.43 11.52
N HIS A 521 -1.97 -8.01 12.55
CA HIS A 521 -1.48 -9.25 13.14
C HIS A 521 -1.63 -10.45 12.19
N VAL A 522 -2.80 -10.60 11.57
CA VAL A 522 -3.09 -11.72 10.66
C VAL A 522 -2.14 -11.71 9.46
N THR A 523 -1.99 -10.55 8.84
CA THR A 523 -1.17 -10.40 7.63
C THR A 523 0.32 -10.64 7.92
N ASN A 524 0.80 -10.14 9.06
CA ASN A 524 2.20 -10.32 9.49
C ASN A 524 2.52 -11.81 9.72
N TYR A 525 1.64 -12.54 10.42
CA TYR A 525 1.84 -13.98 10.63
C TYR A 525 1.75 -14.78 9.33
N ILE A 526 0.83 -14.44 8.42
CA ILE A 526 0.70 -15.14 7.13
C ILE A 526 1.93 -14.88 6.25
N SER A 527 2.40 -13.65 6.14
CA SER A 527 3.58 -13.31 5.34
C SER A 527 4.83 -14.00 5.87
N MET A 528 5.04 -13.97 7.18
CA MET A 528 6.16 -14.66 7.84
C MET A 528 6.10 -16.17 7.60
N ALA A 529 4.94 -16.81 7.79
CA ALA A 529 4.77 -18.24 7.56
C ALA A 529 5.00 -18.63 6.09
N ALA A 530 4.47 -17.85 5.14
CA ALA A 530 4.65 -18.09 3.72
C ALA A 530 6.13 -18.02 3.32
N ILE A 531 6.85 -16.99 3.78
CA ILE A 531 8.27 -16.82 3.49
C ILE A 531 9.12 -17.92 4.16
N LEU A 532 8.82 -18.28 5.41
CA LEU A 532 9.48 -19.41 6.08
C LEU A 532 9.35 -20.70 5.25
N ILE A 533 8.16 -21.00 4.75
CA ILE A 533 7.89 -22.19 3.93
C ILE A 533 8.68 -22.12 2.62
N ILE A 534 8.61 -21.00 1.90
CA ILE A 534 9.29 -20.85 0.60
C ILE A 534 10.80 -20.98 0.77
N VAL A 535 11.39 -20.27 1.73
CA VAL A 535 12.84 -20.34 2.00
C VAL A 535 13.25 -21.75 2.45
N ALA A 536 12.41 -22.44 3.25
CA ALA A 536 12.63 -23.83 3.62
C ALA A 536 12.71 -24.76 2.40
N LEU A 537 11.83 -24.55 1.43
CA LEU A 537 11.81 -25.33 0.19
C LEU A 537 13.04 -25.02 -0.69
N VAL A 538 13.42 -23.75 -0.81
CA VAL A 538 14.57 -23.32 -1.61
C VAL A 538 15.89 -23.88 -1.05
N PHE A 539 16.10 -23.77 0.26
CA PHE A 539 17.34 -24.25 0.90
C PHE A 539 17.29 -25.70 1.33
N LYS A 540 16.11 -26.32 1.31
CA LYS A 540 15.86 -27.67 1.85
C LYS A 540 16.37 -27.78 3.29
N SER A 541 16.04 -26.79 4.09
CA SER A 541 16.50 -26.57 5.46
C SER A 541 15.36 -26.04 6.32
N LEU A 542 15.30 -26.44 7.58
CA LEU A 542 14.35 -25.89 8.55
C LEU A 542 14.93 -24.72 9.34
N THR A 543 16.25 -24.62 9.48
CA THR A 543 16.89 -23.61 10.33
C THR A 543 17.33 -22.36 9.58
N VAL A 544 17.73 -22.49 8.31
CA VAL A 544 18.10 -21.34 7.46
C VAL A 544 16.95 -20.33 7.38
N PRO A 545 15.69 -20.72 7.08
CA PRO A 545 14.57 -19.78 7.03
C PRO A 545 14.39 -18.98 8.30
N ILE A 546 14.47 -19.63 9.46
CA ILE A 546 14.29 -18.98 10.77
C ILE A 546 15.32 -17.86 10.95
N VAL A 547 16.58 -18.14 10.63
CA VAL A 547 17.67 -17.16 10.78
C VAL A 547 17.48 -15.98 9.82
N LEU A 548 17.11 -16.26 8.55
CA LEU A 548 16.92 -15.18 7.56
C LEU A 548 15.71 -14.31 7.91
N VAL A 549 14.59 -14.92 8.27
CA VAL A 549 13.39 -14.17 8.66
C VAL A 549 13.66 -13.32 9.91
N LEU A 550 14.32 -13.86 10.95
CA LEU A 550 14.68 -13.08 12.14
C LEU A 550 15.59 -11.90 11.84
N ALA A 551 16.53 -12.03 10.89
CA ALA A 551 17.39 -10.92 10.49
C ALA A 551 16.60 -9.79 9.83
N ILE A 552 15.61 -10.12 9.01
CA ILE A 552 14.76 -9.15 8.31
C ILE A 552 13.72 -8.57 9.26
N GLU A 553 13.14 -9.37 10.15
CA GLU A 553 12.23 -8.87 11.19
C GLU A 553 12.91 -7.81 12.07
N LEU A 554 14.19 -7.99 12.40
CA LEU A 554 14.92 -6.92 13.09
C LEU A 554 14.95 -5.63 12.28
N ALA A 555 15.18 -5.71 10.97
CA ALA A 555 15.19 -4.53 10.11
C ALA A 555 13.81 -3.85 10.06
N ILE A 556 12.72 -4.64 10.02
CA ILE A 556 11.34 -4.16 10.05
C ILE A 556 11.06 -3.49 11.41
N PHE A 557 11.40 -4.14 12.53
CA PHE A 557 11.18 -3.60 13.87
C PHE A 557 11.93 -2.27 14.09
N ILE A 558 13.16 -2.16 13.60
CA ILE A 558 13.90 -0.88 13.65
C ILE A 558 13.17 0.17 12.80
N ASN A 559 12.78 -0.17 11.57
CA ASN A 559 12.14 0.76 10.68
C ASN A 559 10.79 1.27 11.23
N GLU A 560 9.93 0.36 11.66
CA GLU A 560 8.62 0.69 12.21
C GLU A 560 8.68 1.24 13.65
N GLY A 561 9.80 1.05 14.35
CA GLY A 561 10.05 1.61 15.67
C GLY A 561 10.55 3.06 15.68
N VAL A 562 11.09 3.58 14.56
CA VAL A 562 11.54 4.99 14.48
C VAL A 562 10.46 6.00 14.86
N PRO A 563 9.18 5.86 14.43
CA PRO A 563 8.10 6.75 14.83
C PRO A 563 7.91 6.89 16.35
N TYR A 564 8.15 5.82 17.12
CA TYR A 564 8.12 5.87 18.58
C TYR A 564 9.14 6.85 19.16
N PHE A 565 10.38 6.83 18.66
CA PHE A 565 11.45 7.71 19.14
C PHE A 565 11.31 9.15 18.64
N THR A 566 10.72 9.35 17.46
CA THR A 566 10.50 10.67 16.86
C THR A 566 9.18 11.29 17.27
N ASN A 567 8.31 10.55 17.93
CA ASN A 567 6.94 10.93 18.31
C ASN A 567 6.11 11.44 17.11
N VAL A 568 6.33 10.87 15.92
CA VAL A 568 5.62 11.21 14.69
C VAL A 568 4.60 10.10 14.42
N ALA A 569 3.31 10.44 14.44
CA ALA A 569 2.27 9.47 14.11
C ALA A 569 2.29 9.10 12.63
N ILE A 570 2.15 7.80 12.35
CA ILE A 570 2.12 7.23 10.99
C ILE A 570 0.70 6.79 10.61
N PRO A 571 0.34 6.74 9.31
CA PRO A 571 -0.97 6.23 8.89
C PRO A 571 -1.15 4.77 9.33
N PHE A 572 -2.34 4.41 9.76
CA PHE A 572 -2.69 3.06 10.26
C PHE A 572 -2.31 1.92 9.29
N ILE A 573 -2.40 2.15 7.99
CA ILE A 573 -2.12 1.14 6.96
C ILE A 573 -0.60 0.97 6.70
N ALA A 574 0.23 1.97 7.06
CA ALA A 574 1.65 1.97 6.73
C ALA A 574 2.41 0.78 7.33
N PRO A 575 2.27 0.42 8.63
CA PRO A 575 2.98 -0.73 9.19
C PRO A 575 2.68 -2.04 8.44
N THR A 576 1.42 -2.29 8.13
CA THR A 576 1.01 -3.52 7.42
C THR A 576 1.63 -3.61 6.02
N ILE A 577 1.58 -2.50 5.26
CA ILE A 577 2.20 -2.44 3.92
C ILE A 577 3.71 -2.61 4.04
N ILE A 578 4.35 -1.85 4.94
CA ILE A 578 5.81 -1.86 5.11
C ILE A 578 6.30 -3.23 5.55
N GLY A 579 5.66 -3.85 6.54
CA GLY A 579 6.01 -5.19 7.00
C GLY A 579 6.01 -6.21 5.86
N CYS A 580 4.94 -6.28 5.08
CA CYS A 580 4.82 -7.22 3.95
C CYS A 580 5.78 -6.90 2.81
N VAL A 581 5.91 -5.62 2.43
CA VAL A 581 6.80 -5.19 1.34
C VAL A 581 8.26 -5.40 1.72
N GLN A 582 8.67 -4.95 2.90
CA GLN A 582 10.04 -5.06 3.36
C GLN A 582 10.42 -6.53 3.56
N LEU A 583 9.55 -7.35 4.18
CA LEU A 583 9.79 -8.78 4.33
C LEU A 583 9.90 -9.48 2.98
N GLY A 584 8.99 -9.20 2.03
CA GLY A 584 8.98 -9.82 0.71
C GLY A 584 10.14 -9.39 -0.19
N ALA A 585 10.44 -8.08 -0.24
CA ALA A 585 11.42 -7.53 -1.16
C ALA A 585 12.87 -7.59 -0.65
N THR A 586 13.09 -7.60 0.67
CA THR A 586 14.47 -7.56 1.21
C THR A 586 14.99 -8.92 1.68
N VAL A 587 14.11 -9.94 1.80
CA VAL A 587 14.56 -11.31 2.05
C VAL A 587 15.46 -11.83 0.92
N ASP A 588 15.30 -11.30 -0.28
CA ASP A 588 16.10 -11.64 -1.45
C ASP A 588 17.59 -11.35 -1.25
N TYR A 589 17.94 -10.29 -0.55
CA TYR A 589 19.32 -9.96 -0.18
C TYR A 589 19.94 -11.06 0.71
N ALA A 590 19.16 -11.50 1.68
CA ALA A 590 19.61 -12.55 2.59
C ALA A 590 19.71 -13.91 1.89
N ILE A 591 18.77 -14.22 0.98
CA ILE A 591 18.80 -15.43 0.14
C ILE A 591 20.02 -15.44 -0.77
N LEU A 592 20.32 -14.32 -1.42
CA LEU A 592 21.47 -14.16 -2.32
C LEU A 592 22.79 -14.48 -1.59
N MET A 593 23.04 -13.80 -0.47
CA MET A 593 24.25 -13.99 0.33
C MET A 593 24.36 -15.42 0.87
N THR A 594 23.27 -15.99 1.35
CA THR A 594 23.24 -17.36 1.89
C THR A 594 23.46 -18.41 0.80
N THR A 595 22.94 -18.19 -0.41
CA THR A 595 23.16 -19.06 -1.56
C THR A 595 24.62 -19.05 -1.99
N ARG A 596 25.23 -17.85 -2.10
CA ARG A 596 26.66 -17.71 -2.41
C ARG A 596 27.54 -18.37 -1.33
N PHE A 597 27.19 -18.18 -0.05
CA PHE A 597 27.91 -18.85 1.04
C PHE A 597 27.87 -20.36 0.92
N ARG A 598 26.69 -20.94 0.62
CA ARG A 598 26.57 -22.39 0.39
C ARG A 598 27.37 -22.85 -0.85
N GLU A 599 27.37 -22.11 -1.94
CA GLU A 599 28.15 -22.40 -3.14
C GLU A 599 29.67 -22.45 -2.85
N GLU A 600 30.17 -21.47 -2.12
CA GLU A 600 31.60 -21.40 -1.75
C GLU A 600 32.01 -22.55 -0.81
N LEU A 601 31.15 -22.94 0.12
CA LEU A 601 31.36 -24.14 0.95
C LEU A 601 31.37 -25.41 0.12
N GLN A 602 30.52 -25.50 -0.91
CA GLN A 602 30.48 -26.66 -1.83
C GLN A 602 31.69 -26.72 -2.77
N LYS A 603 32.33 -25.59 -3.07
CA LYS A 603 33.61 -25.54 -3.80
C LYS A 603 34.77 -26.04 -2.94
N GLY A 604 34.58 -26.16 -1.61
CA GLY A 604 35.59 -26.68 -0.69
C GLY A 604 36.36 -25.59 0.07
N ASN A 605 35.94 -24.33 -0.04
CA ASN A 605 36.55 -23.22 0.70
C ASN A 605 36.34 -23.37 2.21
N LYS A 606 37.31 -22.91 3.01
CA LYS A 606 37.14 -22.83 4.46
C LYS A 606 35.97 -21.90 4.81
N ARG A 607 35.29 -22.20 5.93
CA ARG A 607 34.09 -21.44 6.34
C ARG A 607 34.35 -19.92 6.44
N GLU A 608 35.53 -19.51 6.92
CA GLU A 608 35.89 -18.10 7.06
C GLU A 608 36.09 -17.43 5.70
N ASP A 609 36.79 -18.09 4.79
CA ASP A 609 37.01 -17.58 3.43
C ASP A 609 35.69 -17.61 2.62
N ALA A 610 34.93 -18.67 2.75
CA ALA A 610 33.66 -18.84 2.07
C ALA A 610 32.65 -17.71 2.39
N ILE A 611 32.52 -17.32 3.66
CA ILE A 611 31.59 -16.25 4.05
C ILE A 611 32.10 -14.87 3.60
N VAL A 612 33.41 -14.60 3.65
CA VAL A 612 33.99 -13.35 3.18
C VAL A 612 33.80 -13.20 1.68
N ILE A 613 34.06 -14.25 0.90
CA ILE A 613 33.83 -14.25 -0.56
C ILE A 613 32.35 -14.03 -0.86
N ALA A 614 31.48 -14.78 -0.18
CA ALA A 614 30.03 -14.66 -0.38
C ALA A 614 29.50 -13.26 -0.06
N ALA A 615 29.91 -12.69 1.07
CA ALA A 615 29.51 -11.33 1.44
C ALA A 615 30.02 -10.31 0.42
N THR A 616 31.33 -10.31 0.11
CA THR A 616 31.90 -9.34 -0.84
C THR A 616 31.25 -9.40 -2.23
N THR A 617 30.98 -10.60 -2.75
CA THR A 617 30.31 -10.75 -4.07
C THR A 617 28.82 -10.39 -4.05
N SER A 618 28.17 -10.45 -2.90
CA SER A 618 26.76 -10.10 -2.76
C SER A 618 26.56 -8.62 -2.44
N ASP A 619 27.51 -7.98 -1.73
CA ASP A 619 27.40 -6.59 -1.28
C ASP A 619 27.17 -5.62 -2.43
N ASP A 620 27.86 -5.77 -3.55
CA ASP A 620 27.67 -4.92 -4.72
C ASP A 620 26.23 -4.93 -5.22
N SER A 621 25.62 -6.12 -5.31
CA SER A 621 24.23 -6.26 -5.73
C SER A 621 23.27 -5.71 -4.68
N ILE A 622 23.50 -5.96 -3.39
CA ILE A 622 22.66 -5.50 -2.28
C ILE A 622 22.68 -3.96 -2.19
N ILE A 623 23.86 -3.35 -2.29
CA ILE A 623 24.00 -1.88 -2.27
C ILE A 623 23.31 -1.27 -3.49
N ALA A 624 23.52 -1.83 -4.68
CA ALA A 624 22.89 -1.34 -5.90
C ALA A 624 21.37 -1.36 -5.81
N SER A 625 20.79 -2.49 -5.43
CA SER A 625 19.34 -2.68 -5.30
C SER A 625 18.72 -1.79 -4.24
N SER A 626 19.32 -1.77 -3.04
CA SER A 626 18.81 -0.95 -1.93
C SER A 626 18.91 0.54 -2.25
N LEU A 627 19.96 0.99 -2.95
CA LEU A 627 20.12 2.38 -3.38
C LEU A 627 19.05 2.79 -4.40
N VAL A 628 18.69 1.89 -5.34
CA VAL A 628 17.62 2.16 -6.31
C VAL A 628 16.26 2.24 -5.62
N LEU A 629 15.93 1.28 -4.74
CA LEU A 629 14.68 1.31 -3.97
C LEU A 629 14.61 2.55 -3.08
N PHE A 630 15.71 2.88 -2.40
CA PHE A 630 15.83 4.11 -1.59
C PHE A 630 15.58 5.36 -2.44
N CYS A 631 16.26 5.52 -3.56
CA CYS A 631 16.15 6.70 -4.40
C CYS A 631 14.76 6.83 -5.05
N ALA A 632 14.18 5.73 -5.55
CA ALA A 632 12.85 5.72 -6.15
C ALA A 632 11.77 6.16 -5.16
N THR A 633 11.82 5.66 -3.93
CA THR A 633 10.82 5.95 -2.89
C THR A 633 11.08 7.27 -2.17
N LEU A 634 12.34 7.63 -1.91
CA LEU A 634 12.71 8.88 -1.24
C LEU A 634 12.21 10.12 -2.00
N GLY A 635 12.39 10.13 -3.32
CA GLY A 635 11.98 11.25 -4.16
C GLY A 635 10.49 11.55 -4.03
N VAL A 636 9.67 10.52 -4.08
CA VAL A 636 8.21 10.63 -3.91
C VAL A 636 7.86 11.03 -2.48
N GLY A 637 8.52 10.41 -1.49
CA GLY A 637 8.30 10.72 -0.08
C GLY A 637 8.54 12.20 0.27
N ILE A 638 9.49 12.86 -0.41
CA ILE A 638 9.79 14.28 -0.18
C ILE A 638 8.81 15.20 -0.93
N VAL A 639 8.43 14.86 -2.15
CA VAL A 639 7.62 15.75 -3.01
C VAL A 639 6.14 15.62 -2.74
N SER A 640 5.66 14.46 -2.30
CA SER A 640 4.23 14.24 -2.03
C SER A 640 3.72 15.11 -0.89
N LYS A 641 2.68 15.87 -1.17
CA LYS A 641 1.91 16.63 -0.17
C LYS A 641 0.90 15.75 0.57
N MET A 642 0.56 14.59 0.00
CA MET A 642 -0.32 13.61 0.64
C MET A 642 0.46 12.82 1.71
N LYS A 643 0.19 13.07 2.99
CA LYS A 643 0.95 12.47 4.10
C LYS A 643 0.97 10.94 4.10
N ILE A 644 -0.12 10.28 3.66
CA ILE A 644 -0.16 8.81 3.55
C ILE A 644 0.91 8.33 2.58
N ILE A 645 0.92 8.85 1.36
CA ILE A 645 1.87 8.47 0.30
C ILE A 645 3.29 8.82 0.71
N SER A 646 3.50 10.05 1.19
CA SER A 646 4.80 10.52 1.68
C SER A 646 5.36 9.61 2.78
N THR A 647 4.56 9.30 3.81
CA THR A 647 4.98 8.47 4.94
C THR A 647 5.31 7.05 4.50
N ILE A 648 4.47 6.40 3.69
CA ILE A 648 4.73 5.06 3.16
C ILE A 648 6.04 5.04 2.36
N CYS A 649 6.24 6.00 1.45
CA CYS A 649 7.44 6.09 0.63
C CYS A 649 8.71 6.37 1.45
N LEU A 650 8.65 7.25 2.45
CA LEU A 650 9.78 7.53 3.36
C LEU A 650 10.13 6.32 4.23
N MET A 651 9.12 5.61 4.74
CA MET A 651 9.33 4.38 5.49
C MET A 651 9.94 3.27 4.62
N LEU A 652 9.53 3.15 3.36
CA LEU A 652 10.11 2.21 2.40
C LEU A 652 11.56 2.58 2.08
N ALA A 653 11.85 3.86 1.84
CA ALA A 653 13.21 4.34 1.61
C ALA A 653 14.12 4.00 2.79
N ARG A 654 13.71 4.34 3.99
CA ARG A 654 14.44 4.02 5.22
C ARG A 654 14.57 2.51 5.42
N GLY A 655 13.50 1.75 5.18
CA GLY A 655 13.47 0.29 5.27
C GLY A 655 14.47 -0.38 4.34
N ALA A 656 14.61 0.10 3.10
CA ALA A 656 15.61 -0.41 2.15
C ALA A 656 17.04 -0.26 2.69
N VAL A 657 17.37 0.93 3.23
CA VAL A 657 18.70 1.19 3.82
C VAL A 657 18.93 0.31 5.06
N ILE A 658 17.97 0.25 5.99
CA ILE A 658 18.11 -0.55 7.22
C ILE A 658 18.27 -2.03 6.89
N SER A 659 17.48 -2.58 5.95
CA SER A 659 17.59 -3.98 5.53
C SER A 659 18.94 -4.28 4.87
N ALA A 660 19.45 -3.37 4.04
CA ALA A 660 20.79 -3.52 3.45
C ALA A 660 21.88 -3.51 4.55
N LEU A 661 21.79 -2.58 5.51
CA LEU A 661 22.76 -2.51 6.62
C LEU A 661 22.73 -3.78 7.48
N ILE A 662 21.56 -4.30 7.82
CA ILE A 662 21.45 -5.55 8.58
C ILE A 662 22.01 -6.72 7.77
N THR A 663 21.73 -6.77 6.49
CA THR A 663 22.21 -7.86 5.61
C THR A 663 23.74 -7.80 5.43
N ILE A 664 24.33 -6.62 5.25
CA ILE A 664 25.77 -6.46 5.03
C ILE A 664 26.56 -6.61 6.34
N PHE A 665 26.11 -6.00 7.45
CA PHE A 665 26.89 -5.95 8.68
C PHE A 665 26.58 -7.06 9.68
N VAL A 666 25.34 -7.55 9.73
CA VAL A 666 24.90 -8.49 10.77
C VAL A 666 24.75 -9.90 10.25
N LEU A 667 24.16 -10.08 9.07
CA LEU A 667 23.87 -11.40 8.52
C LEU A 667 25.13 -12.28 8.32
N PRO A 668 26.28 -11.79 7.81
CA PRO A 668 27.48 -12.63 7.66
C PRO A 668 27.95 -13.22 8.99
N ALA A 669 27.88 -12.48 10.08
CA ALA A 669 28.25 -12.94 11.41
C ALA A 669 27.30 -14.06 11.89
N ILE A 670 26.00 -13.88 11.69
CA ILE A 670 24.98 -14.88 12.07
C ILE A 670 25.13 -16.15 11.23
N LEU A 671 25.26 -16.03 9.90
CA LEU A 671 25.47 -17.18 9.00
C LEU A 671 26.71 -17.96 9.37
N TYR A 672 27.81 -17.27 9.71
CA TYR A 672 29.03 -17.91 10.17
C TYR A 672 28.81 -18.70 11.48
N VAL A 673 28.14 -18.11 12.45
CA VAL A 673 27.93 -18.77 13.77
C VAL A 673 26.95 -19.94 13.64
N CYS A 674 25.88 -19.80 12.85
CA CYS A 674 24.84 -20.80 12.67
C CYS A 674 25.18 -21.90 11.63
N GLU A 675 26.28 -21.77 10.88
CA GLU A 675 26.68 -22.74 9.84
C GLU A 675 26.73 -24.20 10.33
N PRO A 676 27.28 -24.53 11.52
CA PRO A 676 27.28 -25.89 12.01
C PRO A 676 25.86 -26.47 12.16
N ILE A 677 24.90 -25.63 12.56
CA ILE A 677 23.49 -26.04 12.68
C ILE A 677 22.91 -26.30 11.28
N PHE A 678 23.18 -25.41 10.31
CA PHE A 678 22.75 -25.58 8.93
C PHE A 678 23.29 -26.87 8.31
N ALA A 679 24.54 -27.20 8.57
CA ALA A 679 25.16 -28.42 8.06
C ALA A 679 24.49 -29.71 8.56
N HIS A 680 23.88 -29.71 9.75
CA HIS A 680 23.16 -30.84 10.32
C HIS A 680 21.68 -30.89 9.92
N THR A 681 21.05 -29.74 9.69
CA THR A 681 19.59 -29.62 9.48
C THR A 681 19.19 -29.42 8.02
N SER A 682 20.16 -29.23 7.11
CA SER A 682 19.90 -28.95 5.69
C SER A 682 20.36 -30.13 4.82
N LEU A 683 19.54 -30.43 3.82
CA LEU A 683 19.93 -31.37 2.78
C LEU A 683 20.91 -30.70 1.82
N TRP A 684 22.04 -31.34 1.56
CA TRP A 684 23.03 -30.89 0.57
C TRP A 684 23.72 -29.53 0.91
N TRP A 685 23.84 -29.19 2.19
CA TRP A 685 24.53 -27.97 2.61
C TRP A 685 26.02 -27.99 2.23
N ARG A 686 26.68 -29.15 2.46
CA ARG A 686 28.05 -29.41 2.01
C ARG A 686 28.04 -30.59 1.05
N LYS A 687 28.97 -30.64 0.07
CA LYS A 687 29.16 -31.85 -0.74
C LYS A 687 29.49 -33.02 0.19
N PRO A 688 28.89 -34.19 0.01
CA PRO A 688 29.30 -35.38 0.75
C PRO A 688 30.81 -35.59 0.50
N LYS A 689 31.59 -35.71 1.58
CA LYS A 689 32.98 -36.10 1.45
C LYS A 689 33.06 -37.36 0.57
N PRO A 690 33.96 -37.41 -0.45
CA PRO A 690 34.14 -38.62 -1.21
C PRO A 690 34.37 -39.75 -0.22
N ARG A 691 33.54 -40.78 -0.29
CA ARG A 691 33.71 -41.99 0.52
C ARG A 691 35.17 -42.42 0.34
N LYS A 692 36.00 -42.35 1.43
CA LYS A 692 37.29 -43.00 1.41
C LYS A 692 37.01 -44.44 0.95
N GLN A 693 37.42 -44.78 -0.26
CA GLN A 693 37.48 -46.17 -0.67
C GLN A 693 38.37 -46.81 0.39
N THR A 694 37.76 -47.60 1.27
CA THR A 694 38.47 -48.60 2.06
C THR A 694 39.08 -49.50 1.03
N LEU A 695 40.36 -49.31 0.75
CA LEU A 695 41.20 -50.29 0.09
C LEU A 695 41.02 -51.60 0.87
N GLY A 696 40.19 -52.47 0.32
CA GLY A 696 40.03 -53.81 0.83
C GLY A 696 41.41 -54.48 0.83
N ARG A 697 41.89 -54.76 2.03
CA ARG A 697 42.94 -55.76 2.22
C ARG A 697 42.40 -57.06 1.67
N HIS A 698 42.68 -57.38 0.42
CA HIS A 698 42.65 -58.76 -0.04
C HIS A 698 43.79 -58.98 -1.01
N ALA A 699 44.70 -59.88 -0.50
CA ALA A 699 45.53 -60.80 -1.18
C ALA A 699 46.62 -60.27 -2.12
N ALA A 700 47.81 -60.21 -1.49
CA ALA A 700 49.02 -60.54 -2.21
C ALA A 700 48.95 -62.02 -2.61
N GLN A 701 48.97 -62.28 -3.90
CA GLN A 701 49.47 -63.59 -4.43
C GLN A 701 50.76 -63.33 -5.19
N PRO A 702 51.76 -64.21 -5.08
CA PRO A 702 53.11 -64.00 -5.52
C PRO A 702 53.25 -64.12 -7.02
N ALA A 703 54.11 -63.24 -7.55
CA ALA A 703 54.53 -63.29 -8.94
C ALA A 703 55.31 -64.60 -9.24
N ASP A 704 54.82 -65.35 -10.17
CA ASP A 704 55.63 -66.39 -10.82
C ASP A 704 56.40 -65.73 -11.98
N LYS A 705 57.68 -66.05 -11.94
CA LYS A 705 58.66 -65.79 -12.97
C LYS A 705 58.28 -66.51 -14.25
N CYS A 706 58.28 -65.88 -15.37
CA CYS A 706 58.59 -66.52 -16.63
C CYS A 706 59.45 -65.59 -17.45
N ASN A 707 60.59 -66.12 -17.74
CA ASN A 707 61.65 -65.66 -18.61
C ASN A 707 61.30 -65.80 -20.08
N LEU A 708 62.06 -65.02 -20.83
CA LEU A 708 62.66 -65.29 -22.18
C LEU A 708 61.99 -64.66 -23.37
N SER A 709 62.82 -63.74 -23.93
CA SER A 709 63.41 -63.75 -25.29
C SER A 709 62.43 -63.50 -26.45
N GLU A 710 62.57 -62.46 -27.09
CA GLU A 710 63.32 -61.93 -28.23
C GLU A 710 62.98 -60.54 -28.52
#